data_720e623c98b3624383bc8b043f016842
#
_entry.id   720e623c98b3624383bc8b043f016842
#
_cell.length_a   1.000
_cell.length_b   1.000
_cell.length_c   1.000
_cell.angle_alpha   90.00
_cell.angle_beta   90.00
_cell.angle_gamma   90.00
#
_symmetry.space_group_name_H-M   'P 1'
#
loop_
_entity.id
_entity.type
_entity.pdbx_description
1 polymer ?
#
loop_
_entity_poly.entity_id
_entity_poly.type
_entity_poly.pdbx_seq_one_letter_code
_entity_poly.pdbx_strand_id
1 'polypeptide(L)'
;PRRILDRLVGYEISPVLWRKVRAGLSAGRVQSVATRLVVERERERMAFVTAGYWGVEARLAAGVDGAGPAGADATAGAAGAAGPDEAAGTPFTARLTSLDGRRVATGRDFTDAGVLRPAAVKAAVVHLHEAGARAVADAVMHSRPRVSGVEDKPYRRRPAAPFTTSTLQQEASRKLRMNPRETMRVAQGLYENGFITYMRTDSTVLSGQAVAAARAQAAELYGAEYVPAKPRVYATKTKNAQEAHEAIRPAGDHFRTPAQVAGSLTGSQFRLYELIWKRTVASQMADAVGSTATVHVEVPLTGAGAGTGRSAGAQRTDARGAATRDADAAPAFSTADFTASGTVITFRGFLAAYEEGRDAERYESESAGGRGQGRDGGDARLPAMSAGEELAALGSEAAGHETTPPPRYTEASLVKALEEREIGRPSTYASIMSTIADRGYVDHRGQALVPTWLAFAVTRLLEENFAELVDYDFTASMEADLDRIAAGREDRVAWLTRFYFGDRARSTGALAADDVVAAEAEQGLKAMVENLGEIDARAINSIEIGEGITLRVGRYGPYLEDAEGKRANVPSDVAPDELTVARARELFARAADDGRELGTDPATGHTIVAKDGRYGPYVTEVLPEPAAEDGAGTPARDAQGAGSTGRTKSTGATGTTGAKRRGARKAAAPKPRTASLFKSMDLSTVTLDQALDLLSLPRVVGRDAEGVDITAHNGRYGPYLKKGTDSRSLDSEEELFTVTLDRALELFAQPKRRRGQAAARGPLRELGTDPESGRPVVIKDGRFGPYFTDGVTNVTLRRGDDPATVTPERAYELLAEKRAKGPVKKRTTRKKTAKTTKTTRTSAKTAKATAKKTTAAAEKSAKATPGRPKAAGRATKAAAEKPS
;
A
#
# COMPACT_ATOMS: atom_id res chain seq x y z
N PRO A 1 10.23 -8.44 27.03
CA PRO A 1 9.55 -7.15 27.35
C PRO A 1 8.60 -6.73 26.22
N ARG A 2 9.04 -6.58 24.95
CA ARG A 2 8.26 -6.12 23.79
C ARG A 2 6.88 -6.79 23.68
N ARG A 3 6.81 -8.12 23.76
CA ARG A 3 5.55 -8.86 23.69
C ARG A 3 4.58 -8.57 24.84
N ILE A 4 5.10 -8.29 26.04
CA ILE A 4 4.27 -7.91 27.20
C ILE A 4 3.71 -6.53 26.95
N LEU A 5 4.56 -5.58 26.59
CA LEU A 5 4.18 -4.19 26.31
C LEU A 5 3.09 -4.11 25.22
N ASP A 6 3.30 -4.78 24.09
CA ASP A 6 2.32 -4.80 23.00
C ASP A 6 0.97 -5.40 23.41
N ARG A 7 0.98 -6.36 24.37
CA ARG A 7 -0.26 -6.90 24.94
C ARG A 7 -0.94 -5.94 25.90
N LEU A 8 -0.19 -5.26 26.75
CA LEU A 8 -0.77 -4.27 27.68
C LEU A 8 -1.46 -3.17 26.87
N VAL A 9 -0.76 -2.55 25.93
CA VAL A 9 -1.33 -1.51 25.06
C VAL A 9 -2.56 -2.03 24.31
N GLY A 10 -2.44 -3.22 23.71
CA GLY A 10 -3.52 -3.79 22.91
C GLY A 10 -4.76 -4.14 23.74
N TYR A 11 -4.61 -4.65 24.94
CA TYR A 11 -5.74 -5.05 25.81
C TYR A 11 -6.42 -3.87 26.46
N GLU A 12 -5.69 -2.81 26.78
CA GLU A 12 -6.28 -1.62 27.40
C GLU A 12 -6.99 -0.74 26.36
N ILE A 13 -6.39 -0.51 25.19
CA ILE A 13 -6.92 0.46 24.23
C ILE A 13 -7.91 -0.16 23.24
N SER A 14 -7.72 -1.41 22.79
CA SER A 14 -8.63 -2.01 21.82
C SER A 14 -10.09 -2.06 22.26
N PRO A 15 -10.44 -2.31 23.55
CA PRO A 15 -11.81 -2.22 24.02
C PRO A 15 -12.44 -0.82 23.89
N VAL A 16 -11.64 0.25 23.97
CA VAL A 16 -12.11 1.62 23.74
C VAL A 16 -12.53 1.79 22.29
N LEU A 17 -11.70 1.32 21.35
CA LEU A 17 -12.03 1.31 19.92
C LEU A 17 -13.31 0.50 19.63
N TRP A 18 -13.51 -0.63 20.31
CA TRP A 18 -14.71 -1.47 20.10
C TRP A 18 -15.99 -0.78 20.56
N ARG A 19 -15.92 -0.02 21.64
CA ARG A 19 -17.07 0.71 22.18
C ARG A 19 -17.40 1.97 21.38
N LYS A 20 -16.39 2.66 20.87
CA LYS A 20 -16.53 4.02 20.30
C LYS A 20 -16.50 4.06 18.78
N VAL A 21 -15.85 3.10 18.13
CA VAL A 21 -15.75 3.02 16.67
C VAL A 21 -16.42 1.74 16.15
N ARG A 22 -15.77 0.58 16.29
CA ARG A 22 -16.30 -0.70 15.78
C ARG A 22 -15.66 -1.91 16.46
N ALA A 23 -16.43 -2.95 16.73
CA ALA A 23 -15.91 -4.20 17.25
C ALA A 23 -14.90 -4.87 16.30
N GLY A 24 -13.87 -5.51 16.87
CA GLY A 24 -12.84 -6.24 16.13
C GLY A 24 -11.64 -5.40 15.68
N LEU A 25 -11.62 -4.10 15.97
CA LEU A 25 -10.46 -3.24 15.75
C LEU A 25 -9.36 -3.53 16.78
N SER A 26 -8.14 -3.14 16.47
CA SER A 26 -7.04 -3.23 17.43
C SER A 26 -6.20 -1.97 17.41
N ALA A 27 -5.86 -1.48 18.57
CA ALA A 27 -4.76 -0.55 18.75
C ALA A 27 -3.49 -1.33 19.06
N GLY A 28 -2.37 -0.77 18.72
CA GLY A 28 -1.07 -1.33 19.05
C GLY A 28 -0.01 -0.26 18.86
N ARG A 29 0.98 -0.28 19.70
CA ARG A 29 2.01 0.74 19.83
C ARG A 29 2.58 1.22 18.47
N VAL A 30 3.08 0.30 17.65
CA VAL A 30 3.70 0.65 16.36
C VAL A 30 2.68 0.67 15.21
N GLN A 31 1.67 -0.22 15.25
CA GLN A 31 0.67 -0.25 14.17
C GLN A 31 -0.19 1.02 14.13
N SER A 32 -0.50 1.62 15.27
CA SER A 32 -1.29 2.85 15.34
C SER A 32 -0.51 4.03 14.77
N VAL A 33 0.78 4.10 15.07
CA VAL A 33 1.70 5.11 14.52
C VAL A 33 1.89 4.93 13.01
N ALA A 34 2.03 3.70 12.52
CA ALA A 34 2.09 3.43 11.09
C ALA A 34 0.79 3.83 10.37
N THR A 35 -0.38 3.61 11.00
CA THR A 35 -1.68 4.05 10.47
C THR A 35 -1.77 5.57 10.45
N ARG A 36 -1.31 6.25 11.51
CA ARG A 36 -1.25 7.71 11.60
C ARG A 36 -0.42 8.32 10.48
N LEU A 37 0.78 7.79 10.17
CA LEU A 37 1.61 8.26 9.05
C LEU A 37 0.84 8.24 7.72
N VAL A 38 0.09 7.16 7.46
CA VAL A 38 -0.70 7.05 6.22
C VAL A 38 -1.88 8.02 6.22
N VAL A 39 -2.55 8.21 7.36
CA VAL A 39 -3.67 9.16 7.51
C VAL A 39 -3.18 10.60 7.39
N GLU A 40 -2.06 10.98 8.01
CA GLU A 40 -1.47 12.31 7.88
C GLU A 40 -1.12 12.63 6.43
N ARG A 41 -0.50 11.70 5.70
CA ARG A 41 -0.21 11.85 4.28
C ARG A 41 -1.48 12.07 3.46
N GLU A 42 -2.57 11.41 3.79
CA GLU A 42 -3.83 11.62 3.09
C GLU A 42 -4.48 12.96 3.47
N ARG A 43 -4.36 13.41 4.73
CA ARG A 43 -4.77 14.76 5.15
C ARG A 43 -4.00 15.84 4.40
N GLU A 44 -2.68 15.67 4.21
CA GLU A 44 -1.86 16.56 3.38
C GLU A 44 -2.39 16.61 1.95
N ARG A 45 -2.78 15.47 1.38
CA ARG A 45 -3.36 15.37 0.03
C ARG A 45 -4.73 16.01 -0.08
N MET A 46 -5.60 15.80 0.90
CA MET A 46 -6.93 16.42 0.97
C MET A 46 -6.87 17.95 1.09
N ALA A 47 -5.86 18.46 1.77
CA ALA A 47 -5.63 19.90 1.95
C ALA A 47 -4.87 20.54 0.78
N PHE A 48 -4.35 19.74 -0.15
CA PHE A 48 -3.52 20.21 -1.24
C PHE A 48 -4.34 20.99 -2.28
N VAL A 49 -3.80 22.15 -2.65
CA VAL A 49 -4.35 23.01 -3.72
C VAL A 49 -3.39 23.01 -4.90
N THR A 50 -3.88 22.59 -6.04
CA THR A 50 -3.10 22.56 -7.29
C THR A 50 -2.80 23.99 -7.77
N ALA A 51 -1.54 24.23 -8.13
CA ALA A 51 -1.11 25.46 -8.83
C ALA A 51 -0.67 25.09 -10.24
N GLY A 52 -1.16 25.83 -11.23
CA GLY A 52 -0.69 25.76 -12.60
C GLY A 52 0.53 26.65 -12.82
N TYR A 53 1.49 26.18 -13.61
CA TYR A 53 2.64 26.95 -14.05
C TYR A 53 3.11 26.46 -15.40
N TRP A 54 3.86 27.27 -16.11
CA TRP A 54 4.27 26.96 -17.47
C TRP A 54 5.79 27.00 -17.62
N GLY A 55 6.30 26.14 -18.48
CA GLY A 55 7.67 26.11 -18.95
C GLY A 55 7.73 26.21 -20.48
N VAL A 56 8.96 26.27 -21.02
CA VAL A 56 9.20 26.18 -22.46
C VAL A 56 10.29 25.15 -22.68
N GLU A 57 10.03 24.23 -23.62
CA GLU A 57 11.03 23.28 -24.12
C GLU A 57 11.39 23.66 -25.55
N ALA A 58 12.70 23.81 -25.82
CA ALA A 58 13.22 24.09 -27.16
C ALA A 58 14.00 22.88 -27.66
N ARG A 59 13.69 22.47 -28.87
CA ARG A 59 14.46 21.46 -29.62
C ARG A 59 15.47 22.19 -30.49
N LEU A 60 16.73 22.01 -30.19
CA LEU A 60 17.86 22.73 -30.82
C LEU A 60 18.80 21.74 -31.51
N ALA A 61 19.52 22.20 -32.52
CA ALA A 61 20.57 21.42 -33.13
C ALA A 61 21.88 22.21 -33.17
N ALA A 62 23.01 21.50 -32.96
CA ALA A 62 24.38 22.02 -33.05
C ALA A 62 24.94 21.83 -34.47
N GLY A 63 25.88 22.69 -34.91
CA GLY A 63 26.67 22.46 -36.10
C GLY A 63 26.03 22.88 -37.45
N VAL A 64 25.17 23.90 -37.45
CA VAL A 64 24.64 24.49 -38.66
C VAL A 64 25.46 25.76 -39.01
N ASP A 65 26.52 25.61 -39.76
CA ASP A 65 27.24 26.75 -40.34
C ASP A 65 26.32 27.52 -41.28
N GLY A 66 25.85 28.67 -40.87
CA GLY A 66 25.52 29.80 -41.68
C GLY A 66 24.45 29.66 -42.80
N ALA A 67 23.32 28.95 -42.55
CA ALA A 67 22.14 29.08 -43.43
C ALA A 67 21.20 30.16 -42.91
N GLY A 68 21.39 31.38 -43.38
CA GLY A 68 20.39 32.46 -43.25
C GLY A 68 19.05 32.06 -43.90
N PRO A 69 17.92 32.77 -43.62
CA PRO A 69 16.62 32.45 -44.16
C PRO A 69 16.66 32.32 -45.67
N ALA A 70 16.43 31.08 -46.18
CA ALA A 70 16.43 30.80 -47.61
C ALA A 70 15.33 31.63 -48.30
N GLY A 71 15.76 32.66 -49.00
CA GLY A 71 14.98 33.33 -50.02
C GLY A 71 14.62 32.33 -51.11
N ALA A 72 13.32 32.27 -51.46
CA ALA A 72 12.83 31.54 -52.61
C ALA A 72 13.48 32.06 -53.87
N ASP A 73 14.46 31.34 -54.42
CA ASP A 73 14.72 31.15 -55.85
C ASP A 73 16.02 30.34 -56.02
N ALA A 74 15.89 29.09 -56.41
CA ALA A 74 16.99 28.37 -57.10
C ALA A 74 16.39 27.18 -57.84
N THR A 75 16.51 27.33 -59.15
CA THR A 75 16.19 26.42 -60.23
C THR A 75 16.87 25.07 -60.12
N ALA A 76 16.21 24.05 -60.63
CA ALA A 76 16.53 22.64 -60.69
C ALA A 76 17.92 22.29 -61.20
N GLY A 77 18.64 21.42 -60.49
CA GLY A 77 19.77 20.67 -60.95
C GLY A 77 19.94 19.37 -60.16
N ALA A 78 19.82 18.24 -60.86
CA ALA A 78 19.78 16.89 -60.32
C ALA A 78 21.07 16.50 -59.57
N ALA A 79 20.92 16.04 -58.33
CA ALA A 79 21.85 15.09 -57.72
C ALA A 79 21.15 14.48 -56.46
N GLY A 80 21.27 13.22 -56.25
CA GLY A 80 20.86 12.23 -55.29
C GLY A 80 20.17 12.67 -53.99
N ALA A 81 19.04 12.06 -53.68
CA ALA A 81 18.22 12.25 -52.51
C ALA A 81 18.97 11.84 -51.21
N ALA A 82 19.60 12.83 -50.57
CA ALA A 82 19.80 12.79 -49.11
C ALA A 82 18.55 13.38 -48.48
N GLY A 83 17.95 12.69 -47.52
CA GLY A 83 16.75 13.14 -46.83
C GLY A 83 17.01 14.43 -46.05
N PRO A 84 15.95 15.21 -45.70
CA PRO A 84 16.11 16.51 -45.06
C PRO A 84 16.69 16.43 -43.62
N ASP A 85 17.02 15.24 -43.11
CA ASP A 85 17.55 15.03 -41.75
C ASP A 85 19.09 14.94 -41.67
N GLU A 86 19.83 14.85 -42.82
CA GLU A 86 21.29 14.70 -42.75
C GLU A 86 22.09 16.03 -42.71
N ALA A 87 21.41 17.17 -42.93
CA ALA A 87 22.07 18.48 -42.90
C ALA A 87 21.90 19.20 -41.57
N ALA A 88 21.03 18.75 -40.70
CA ALA A 88 20.84 19.30 -39.36
C ALA A 88 21.67 18.49 -38.36
N GLY A 89 22.58 19.15 -37.62
CA GLY A 89 23.35 18.52 -36.54
C GLY A 89 22.46 17.77 -35.52
N THR A 90 23.08 16.94 -34.67
CA THR A 90 22.36 16.10 -33.72
C THR A 90 21.41 16.93 -32.84
N PRO A 91 20.07 16.70 -32.89
CA PRO A 91 19.11 17.47 -32.12
C PRO A 91 19.14 17.09 -30.64
N PHE A 92 18.91 18.07 -29.78
CA PHE A 92 18.73 17.90 -28.33
C PHE A 92 17.63 18.83 -27.83
N THR A 93 17.09 18.54 -26.65
CA THR A 93 16.05 19.35 -25.99
C THR A 93 16.65 20.14 -24.84
N ALA A 94 16.40 21.45 -24.82
CA ALA A 94 16.76 22.35 -23.73
C ALA A 94 15.49 22.91 -23.08
N ARG A 95 15.54 23.14 -21.79
CA ARG A 95 14.42 23.68 -21.00
C ARG A 95 14.71 25.10 -20.56
N LEU A 96 13.70 25.95 -20.59
CA LEU A 96 13.75 27.31 -20.07
C LEU A 96 14.05 27.28 -18.56
N THR A 97 15.06 28.02 -18.13
CA THR A 97 15.47 28.11 -16.74
C THR A 97 15.35 29.52 -16.17
N SER A 98 15.60 30.56 -16.98
CA SER A 98 15.47 31.94 -16.56
C SER A 98 15.03 32.86 -17.71
N LEU A 99 14.47 34.00 -17.32
CA LEU A 99 14.06 35.11 -18.20
C LEU A 99 14.66 36.37 -17.62
N ASP A 100 15.43 37.15 -18.42
CA ASP A 100 16.18 38.32 -17.97
C ASP A 100 16.94 38.07 -16.65
N GLY A 101 17.63 36.90 -16.57
CA GLY A 101 18.40 36.48 -15.42
C GLY A 101 17.57 36.08 -14.18
N ARG A 102 16.24 36.13 -14.24
CA ARG A 102 15.35 35.68 -13.16
C ARG A 102 14.85 34.27 -13.42
N ARG A 103 15.04 33.38 -12.48
CA ARG A 103 14.64 31.96 -12.59
C ARG A 103 13.13 31.82 -12.80
N VAL A 104 12.73 30.94 -13.70
CA VAL A 104 11.33 30.54 -13.90
C VAL A 104 10.89 29.58 -12.81
N ALA A 105 9.64 29.71 -12.36
CA ALA A 105 9.05 28.86 -11.33
C ALA A 105 8.92 27.40 -11.83
N THR A 106 9.19 26.50 -10.91
CA THR A 106 8.94 25.06 -11.03
C THR A 106 7.95 24.59 -9.96
N GLY A 107 7.45 23.39 -10.02
CA GLY A 107 6.51 22.87 -9.01
C GLY A 107 7.05 22.96 -7.57
N ARG A 108 8.37 22.96 -7.37
CA ARG A 108 9.02 23.09 -6.05
C ARG A 108 8.90 24.46 -5.43
N ASP A 109 8.61 25.46 -6.23
CA ASP A 109 8.49 26.86 -5.78
C ASP A 109 7.12 27.16 -5.16
N PHE A 110 6.17 26.24 -5.25
CA PHE A 110 4.83 26.39 -4.68
C PHE A 110 4.71 25.68 -3.34
N THR A 111 3.87 26.25 -2.48
CA THR A 111 3.42 25.62 -1.24
C THR A 111 2.30 24.61 -1.55
N ASP A 112 1.93 23.81 -0.57
CA ASP A 112 0.78 22.91 -0.70
C ASP A 112 -0.57 23.64 -0.76
N ALA A 113 -0.59 24.96 -0.46
CA ALA A 113 -1.74 25.84 -0.66
C ALA A 113 -1.80 26.47 -2.07
N GLY A 114 -0.96 26.04 -3.01
CA GLY A 114 -0.98 26.52 -4.41
C GLY A 114 -0.40 27.92 -4.64
N VAL A 115 0.32 28.48 -3.67
CA VAL A 115 0.96 29.80 -3.77
C VAL A 115 2.47 29.71 -3.78
N LEU A 116 3.16 30.68 -4.39
CA LEU A 116 4.61 30.73 -4.37
C LEU A 116 5.15 30.79 -2.93
N ARG A 117 6.20 30.02 -2.67
CA ARG A 117 6.90 30.03 -1.37
C ARG A 117 7.52 31.40 -1.11
N PRO A 118 7.59 31.86 0.15
CA PRO A 118 8.23 33.14 0.48
C PRO A 118 9.66 33.27 -0.05
N ALA A 119 10.42 32.17 -0.09
CA ALA A 119 11.77 32.16 -0.65
C ALA A 119 11.78 32.41 -2.16
N ALA A 120 10.84 31.85 -2.91
CA ALA A 120 10.68 32.08 -4.35
C ALA A 120 10.27 33.52 -4.65
N VAL A 121 9.35 34.07 -3.85
CA VAL A 121 8.93 35.50 -3.96
C VAL A 121 10.12 36.43 -3.67
N LYS A 122 10.89 36.15 -2.63
CA LYS A 122 12.10 36.94 -2.27
C LYS A 122 13.17 36.88 -3.37
N ALA A 123 13.31 35.74 -4.03
CA ALA A 123 14.22 35.51 -5.14
C ALA A 123 13.69 36.08 -6.48
N ALA A 124 12.53 36.73 -6.50
CA ALA A 124 11.86 37.26 -7.67
C ALA A 124 11.70 36.25 -8.79
N VAL A 125 11.36 34.99 -8.43
CA VAL A 125 11.09 33.91 -9.38
C VAL A 125 9.92 34.29 -10.27
N VAL A 126 10.06 34.06 -11.58
CA VAL A 126 9.03 34.38 -12.57
C VAL A 126 7.99 33.24 -12.59
N HIS A 127 6.77 33.54 -12.18
CA HIS A 127 5.64 32.61 -12.36
C HIS A 127 5.13 32.83 -13.79
N LEU A 128 5.52 31.94 -14.69
CA LEU A 128 5.15 32.02 -16.10
C LEU A 128 3.75 31.40 -16.29
N HIS A 129 2.88 32.17 -16.99
CA HIS A 129 1.55 31.73 -17.43
C HIS A 129 1.55 31.33 -18.91
N GLU A 130 0.47 30.71 -19.37
CA GLU A 130 0.33 30.19 -20.74
C GLU A 130 0.69 31.20 -21.82
N ALA A 131 0.11 32.40 -21.76
CA ALA A 131 0.34 33.44 -22.76
C ALA A 131 1.82 33.86 -22.84
N GLY A 132 2.48 34.01 -21.68
CA GLY A 132 3.90 34.31 -21.62
C GLY A 132 4.77 33.17 -22.11
N ALA A 133 4.43 31.92 -21.80
CA ALA A 133 5.17 30.75 -22.25
C ALA A 133 5.08 30.59 -23.79
N ARG A 134 3.89 30.78 -24.35
CA ARG A 134 3.70 30.77 -25.82
C ARG A 134 4.45 31.87 -26.51
N ALA A 135 4.42 33.11 -25.98
CA ALA A 135 5.18 34.22 -26.52
C ALA A 135 6.69 33.95 -26.53
N VAL A 136 7.23 33.36 -25.46
CA VAL A 136 8.63 32.94 -25.39
C VAL A 136 8.92 31.83 -26.40
N ALA A 137 8.05 30.83 -26.51
CA ALA A 137 8.21 29.72 -27.44
C ALA A 137 8.23 30.22 -28.90
N ASP A 138 7.32 31.11 -29.27
CA ASP A 138 7.27 31.73 -30.60
C ASP A 138 8.52 32.56 -30.88
N ALA A 139 9.00 33.35 -29.90
CA ALA A 139 10.19 34.15 -30.04
C ALA A 139 11.46 33.32 -30.23
N VAL A 140 11.56 32.17 -29.57
CA VAL A 140 12.68 31.21 -29.73
C VAL A 140 12.80 30.76 -31.18
N MET A 141 11.71 30.51 -31.89
CA MET A 141 11.69 30.06 -33.27
C MET A 141 12.17 31.12 -34.26
N HIS A 142 12.14 32.39 -33.89
CA HIS A 142 12.55 33.53 -34.71
C HIS A 142 13.90 34.13 -34.27
N SER A 143 14.56 33.51 -33.31
CA SER A 143 15.80 33.96 -32.73
C SER A 143 16.99 33.07 -33.14
N ARG A 144 18.20 33.49 -32.79
CA ARG A 144 19.43 32.69 -32.93
C ARG A 144 19.92 32.28 -31.55
N PRO A 145 19.55 31.09 -31.07
CA PRO A 145 20.08 30.58 -29.82
C PRO A 145 21.59 30.41 -29.88
N ARG A 146 22.26 30.73 -28.76
CA ARG A 146 23.72 30.63 -28.69
C ARG A 146 24.12 29.89 -27.42
N VAL A 147 25.12 29.03 -27.50
CA VAL A 147 25.70 28.38 -26.31
C VAL A 147 26.44 29.43 -25.50
N SER A 148 25.90 29.76 -24.32
CA SER A 148 26.53 30.70 -23.39
C SER A 148 27.62 30.05 -22.54
N GLY A 149 27.52 28.73 -22.30
CA GLY A 149 28.52 27.97 -21.57
C GLY A 149 28.26 26.47 -21.58
N VAL A 150 29.35 25.72 -21.39
CA VAL A 150 29.30 24.26 -21.22
C VAL A 150 30.00 23.92 -19.91
N GLU A 151 29.30 23.31 -19.00
CA GLU A 151 29.83 22.78 -17.74
C GLU A 151 29.96 21.28 -17.81
N ASP A 152 31.16 20.75 -17.53
CA ASP A 152 31.40 19.32 -17.44
C ASP A 152 31.73 18.95 -15.99
N LYS A 153 30.88 18.13 -15.37
CA LYS A 153 31.01 17.69 -13.98
C LYS A 153 31.27 16.19 -13.91
N PRO A 154 32.29 15.73 -13.14
CA PRO A 154 32.50 14.30 -12.99
C PRO A 154 31.29 13.65 -12.32
N TYR A 155 30.75 12.62 -12.97
CA TYR A 155 29.71 11.77 -12.44
C TYR A 155 30.36 10.60 -11.70
N ARG A 156 29.98 10.41 -10.45
CA ARG A 156 30.43 9.28 -9.65
C ARG A 156 29.29 8.77 -8.78
N ARG A 157 28.92 7.49 -8.95
CA ARG A 157 27.90 6.82 -8.15
C ARG A 157 28.52 5.63 -7.41
N ARG A 158 28.30 5.58 -6.11
CA ARG A 158 28.79 4.50 -5.25
C ARG A 158 27.74 3.41 -5.14
N PRO A 159 28.17 2.13 -5.02
CA PRO A 159 27.24 1.05 -4.74
C PRO A 159 26.65 1.18 -3.33
N ALA A 160 25.40 0.76 -3.23
CA ALA A 160 24.71 0.73 -1.96
C ALA A 160 25.16 -0.43 -1.07
N ALA A 161 24.95 -0.31 0.24
CA ALA A 161 25.32 -1.31 1.23
C ALA A 161 24.58 -2.65 1.01
N PRO A 162 25.12 -3.77 1.49
CA PRO A 162 24.40 -5.04 1.56
C PRO A 162 23.06 -4.89 2.28
N PHE A 163 22.13 -5.81 2.03
CA PHE A 163 20.78 -5.71 2.57
C PHE A 163 20.70 -5.87 4.08
N THR A 164 19.98 -4.95 4.71
CA THR A 164 19.28 -5.14 5.98
C THR A 164 17.89 -5.73 5.72
N THR A 165 17.15 -6.09 6.76
CA THR A 165 15.76 -6.55 6.62
C THR A 165 14.87 -5.50 5.96
N SER A 166 14.99 -4.24 6.36
CA SER A 166 14.17 -3.14 5.83
C SER A 166 14.49 -2.86 4.37
N THR A 167 15.78 -2.74 4.02
CA THR A 167 16.17 -2.48 2.64
C THR A 167 15.87 -3.65 1.71
N LEU A 168 15.92 -4.90 2.20
CA LEU A 168 15.46 -6.06 1.44
C LEU A 168 13.95 -6.01 1.17
N GLN A 169 13.14 -5.66 2.18
CA GLN A 169 11.69 -5.52 2.00
C GLN A 169 11.34 -4.41 1.00
N GLN A 170 12.02 -3.27 1.08
CA GLN A 170 11.86 -2.15 0.17
C GLN A 170 12.17 -2.55 -1.27
N GLU A 171 13.34 -3.14 -1.52
CA GLU A 171 13.75 -3.52 -2.87
C GLU A 171 12.93 -4.70 -3.44
N ALA A 172 12.56 -5.66 -2.62
CA ALA A 172 11.68 -6.74 -3.02
C ALA A 172 10.28 -6.22 -3.41
N SER A 173 9.77 -5.21 -2.71
CA SER A 173 8.52 -4.55 -3.07
C SER A 173 8.63 -3.80 -4.40
N ARG A 174 9.69 -3.01 -4.60
CA ARG A 174 9.90 -2.21 -5.81
C ARG A 174 10.14 -3.07 -7.05
N LYS A 175 11.05 -4.04 -6.97
CA LYS A 175 11.54 -4.83 -8.12
C LYS A 175 10.78 -6.12 -8.35
N LEU A 176 10.36 -6.81 -7.29
CA LEU A 176 9.75 -8.13 -7.38
C LEU A 176 8.24 -8.12 -7.12
N ARG A 177 7.69 -6.96 -6.72
CA ARG A 177 6.27 -6.80 -6.35
C ARG A 177 5.87 -7.74 -5.19
N MET A 178 6.82 -8.02 -4.30
CA MET A 178 6.61 -8.86 -3.11
C MET A 178 6.34 -7.96 -1.92
N ASN A 179 5.21 -8.15 -1.25
CA ASN A 179 4.94 -7.44 0.00
C ASN A 179 5.90 -7.89 1.13
N PRO A 180 6.05 -7.11 2.22
CA PRO A 180 6.99 -7.42 3.30
C PRO A 180 6.76 -8.79 3.95
N ARG A 181 5.50 -9.23 4.08
CA ARG A 181 5.14 -10.54 4.64
C ARG A 181 5.59 -11.69 3.74
N GLU A 182 5.38 -11.55 2.43
CA GLU A 182 5.83 -12.54 1.45
C GLU A 182 7.35 -12.57 1.38
N THR A 183 7.99 -11.40 1.31
CA THR A 183 9.45 -11.26 1.32
C THR A 183 10.07 -11.99 2.50
N MET A 184 9.58 -11.75 3.72
CA MET A 184 10.11 -12.42 4.92
C MET A 184 9.82 -13.91 4.95
N ARG A 185 8.66 -14.36 4.44
CA ARG A 185 8.35 -15.80 4.34
C ARG A 185 9.29 -16.51 3.37
N VAL A 186 9.59 -15.89 2.23
CA VAL A 186 10.50 -16.43 1.22
C VAL A 186 11.93 -16.40 1.71
N ALA A 187 12.37 -15.29 2.32
CA ALA A 187 13.70 -15.14 2.92
C ALA A 187 13.94 -16.17 4.04
N GLN A 188 12.93 -16.42 4.89
CA GLN A 188 13.00 -17.46 5.91
C GLN A 188 13.22 -18.84 5.29
N GLY A 189 12.51 -19.17 4.22
CA GLY A 189 12.72 -20.43 3.50
C GLY A 189 14.12 -20.53 2.88
N LEU A 190 14.68 -19.45 2.35
CA LEU A 190 16.04 -19.39 1.84
C LEU A 190 17.08 -19.60 2.96
N TYR A 191 16.89 -18.98 4.11
CA TYR A 191 17.74 -19.13 5.29
C TYR A 191 17.71 -20.56 5.85
N GLU A 192 16.51 -21.11 6.09
CA GLU A 192 16.33 -22.48 6.63
C GLU A 192 16.93 -23.57 5.73
N ASN A 193 17.01 -23.31 4.43
CA ASN A 193 17.65 -24.21 3.47
C ASN A 193 19.12 -23.87 3.16
N GLY A 194 19.73 -22.94 3.89
CA GLY A 194 21.16 -22.61 3.80
C GLY A 194 21.54 -21.89 2.50
N PHE A 195 20.64 -21.08 1.93
CA PHE A 195 20.94 -20.25 0.75
C PHE A 195 21.41 -18.85 1.10
N ILE A 196 20.93 -18.28 2.20
CA ILE A 196 21.29 -16.93 2.66
C ILE A 196 21.63 -16.94 4.16
N THR A 197 22.25 -15.85 4.64
CA THR A 197 22.44 -15.57 6.07
C THR A 197 21.11 -15.25 6.74
N TYR A 198 21.12 -15.06 8.06
CA TYR A 198 19.92 -14.74 8.83
C TYR A 198 19.25 -13.45 8.32
N MET A 199 17.96 -13.53 8.03
CA MET A 199 17.20 -12.49 7.33
C MET A 199 16.65 -11.37 8.23
N ARG A 200 16.80 -11.45 9.54
CA ARG A 200 16.36 -10.40 10.48
C ARG A 200 17.57 -9.72 11.08
N THR A 201 18.05 -8.71 10.39
CA THR A 201 19.24 -7.94 10.77
C THR A 201 19.09 -6.49 10.32
N ASP A 202 19.64 -5.59 11.09
CA ASP A 202 19.84 -4.19 10.79
C ASP A 202 21.30 -3.88 10.40
N SER A 203 22.15 -4.90 10.43
CA SER A 203 23.55 -4.80 10.07
C SER A 203 23.76 -4.77 8.56
N THR A 204 24.67 -3.91 8.11
CA THR A 204 25.21 -3.84 6.73
C THR A 204 26.59 -4.44 6.61
N VAL A 205 27.14 -4.99 7.70
CA VAL A 205 28.50 -5.51 7.77
C VAL A 205 28.59 -6.88 7.12
N LEU A 206 29.63 -7.09 6.32
CA LEU A 206 30.01 -8.39 5.77
C LEU A 206 31.23 -8.92 6.51
N SER A 207 31.26 -10.22 6.78
CA SER A 207 32.47 -10.89 7.28
C SER A 207 33.62 -10.80 6.28
N GLY A 208 34.86 -10.98 6.75
CA GLY A 208 36.03 -10.98 5.85
C GLY A 208 35.95 -12.05 4.76
N GLN A 209 35.40 -13.22 5.07
CA GLN A 209 35.14 -14.28 4.10
C GLN A 209 34.11 -13.87 3.05
N ALA A 210 33.01 -13.22 3.46
CA ALA A 210 31.98 -12.75 2.55
C ALA A 210 32.47 -11.64 1.62
N VAL A 211 33.29 -10.73 2.14
CA VAL A 211 33.96 -9.69 1.33
C VAL A 211 34.87 -10.34 0.28
N ALA A 212 35.67 -11.32 0.67
CA ALA A 212 36.54 -12.04 -0.26
C ALA A 212 35.75 -12.77 -1.35
N ALA A 213 34.67 -13.49 -0.95
CA ALA A 213 33.79 -14.18 -1.88
C ALA A 213 33.10 -13.24 -2.89
N ALA A 214 32.54 -12.11 -2.42
CA ALA A 214 31.89 -11.13 -3.28
C ALA A 214 32.88 -10.51 -4.29
N ARG A 215 34.08 -10.19 -3.84
CA ARG A 215 35.17 -9.65 -4.69
C ARG A 215 35.68 -10.65 -5.71
N ALA A 216 35.86 -11.91 -5.31
CA ALA A 216 36.26 -12.98 -6.23
C ALA A 216 35.22 -13.17 -7.34
N GLN A 217 33.93 -13.26 -6.99
CA GLN A 217 32.85 -13.36 -7.98
C GLN A 217 32.72 -12.11 -8.86
N ALA A 218 32.91 -10.92 -8.31
CA ALA A 218 32.90 -9.70 -9.10
C ALA A 218 34.05 -9.70 -10.15
N ALA A 219 35.25 -10.15 -9.76
CA ALA A 219 36.39 -10.27 -10.68
C ALA A 219 36.16 -11.35 -11.76
N GLU A 220 35.61 -12.49 -11.37
CA GLU A 220 35.31 -13.61 -12.27
C GLU A 220 34.26 -13.25 -13.34
N LEU A 221 33.20 -12.57 -12.95
CA LEU A 221 32.04 -12.35 -13.81
C LEU A 221 32.08 -11.03 -14.60
N TYR A 222 32.76 -10.02 -14.07
CA TYR A 222 32.77 -8.68 -14.65
C TYR A 222 34.17 -8.19 -15.03
N GLY A 223 35.23 -8.80 -14.52
CA GLY A 223 36.63 -8.40 -14.75
C GLY A 223 37.28 -7.78 -13.50
N ALA A 224 38.60 -7.82 -13.45
CA ALA A 224 39.40 -7.31 -12.33
C ALA A 224 39.24 -5.79 -12.14
N GLU A 225 39.00 -5.05 -13.20
CA GLU A 225 38.80 -3.62 -13.20
C GLU A 225 37.52 -3.19 -12.46
N TYR A 226 36.54 -4.09 -12.35
CA TYR A 226 35.32 -3.85 -11.57
C TYR A 226 35.52 -4.01 -10.06
N VAL A 227 36.70 -4.45 -9.62
CA VAL A 227 36.97 -4.67 -8.19
C VAL A 227 37.96 -3.64 -7.68
N PRO A 228 37.57 -2.70 -6.78
CA PRO A 228 38.45 -1.67 -6.27
C PRO A 228 39.59 -2.31 -5.45
N ALA A 229 40.76 -1.66 -5.41
CA ALA A 229 41.98 -2.17 -4.74
C ALA A 229 41.70 -2.49 -3.26
N LYS A 230 40.93 -1.65 -2.55
CA LYS A 230 40.56 -1.83 -1.15
C LYS A 230 39.13 -2.33 -1.03
N PRO A 231 38.85 -3.29 -0.12
CA PRO A 231 37.49 -3.70 0.19
C PRO A 231 36.63 -2.52 0.64
N ARG A 232 35.34 -2.55 0.30
CA ARG A 232 34.39 -1.56 0.78
C ARG A 232 33.87 -1.97 2.15
N VAL A 233 33.87 -1.00 3.06
CA VAL A 233 33.34 -1.13 4.41
C VAL A 233 32.12 -0.21 4.52
N TYR A 234 31.03 -0.75 5.03
CA TYR A 234 29.79 -0.02 5.27
C TYR A 234 29.58 0.09 6.79
N ALA A 235 29.43 1.31 7.26
CA ALA A 235 29.10 1.54 8.67
C ALA A 235 27.58 1.32 8.88
N THR A 236 27.23 0.66 9.94
CA THR A 236 25.84 0.54 10.39
C THR A 236 25.39 1.88 10.96
N LYS A 237 24.30 2.45 10.45
CA LYS A 237 23.77 3.74 10.86
C LYS A 237 23.03 3.71 12.20
N THR A 238 22.56 2.55 12.62
CA THR A 238 21.77 2.36 13.84
C THR A 238 22.67 2.35 15.07
N LYS A 239 22.42 3.28 15.98
CA LYS A 239 23.18 3.43 17.26
C LYS A 239 23.14 2.18 18.15
N ASN A 240 22.15 1.30 17.97
CA ASN A 240 21.89 0.09 18.74
C ASN A 240 21.90 -1.17 17.87
N ALA A 241 22.65 -1.17 16.75
CA ALA A 241 22.81 -2.36 15.93
C ALA A 241 23.32 -3.51 16.82
N GLN A 242 22.71 -4.66 16.73
CA GLN A 242 23.24 -5.87 17.35
C GLN A 242 24.54 -6.20 16.62
N GLU A 243 25.67 -5.77 17.17
CA GLU A 243 27.01 -5.81 16.57
C GLU A 243 27.45 -7.21 16.10
N ALA A 244 26.76 -8.25 16.56
CA ALA A 244 27.07 -9.64 16.23
C ALA A 244 26.40 -10.14 14.93
N HIS A 245 25.54 -9.35 14.29
CA HIS A 245 24.81 -9.79 13.11
C HIS A 245 25.50 -9.34 11.81
N GLU A 246 25.53 -10.24 10.84
CA GLU A 246 25.96 -9.97 9.48
C GLU A 246 24.77 -9.47 8.62
N ALA A 247 25.08 -8.77 7.53
CA ALA A 247 24.10 -8.39 6.52
C ALA A 247 23.45 -9.63 5.86
N ILE A 248 22.30 -9.42 5.22
CA ILE A 248 21.66 -10.46 4.42
C ILE A 248 22.43 -10.63 3.11
N ARG A 249 23.02 -11.81 2.95
CA ARG A 249 23.86 -12.18 1.82
C ARG A 249 23.70 -13.67 1.45
N PRO A 250 24.20 -14.13 0.30
CA PRO A 250 24.35 -15.55 0.02
C PRO A 250 25.17 -16.26 1.09
N ALA A 251 24.77 -17.45 1.51
CA ALA A 251 25.45 -18.22 2.53
C ALA A 251 26.76 -18.85 2.01
N GLY A 252 27.66 -19.14 2.94
CA GLY A 252 28.96 -19.75 2.64
C GLY A 252 30.08 -18.75 2.37
N ASP A 253 31.25 -19.27 2.09
CA ASP A 253 32.48 -18.57 1.73
C ASP A 253 32.72 -18.51 0.20
N HIS A 254 31.96 -19.32 -0.54
CA HIS A 254 31.82 -19.26 -2.00
C HIS A 254 30.35 -19.08 -2.33
N PHE A 255 29.97 -17.95 -2.91
CA PHE A 255 28.58 -17.69 -3.23
C PHE A 255 28.15 -18.53 -4.44
N ARG A 256 27.08 -19.28 -4.28
CA ARG A 256 26.46 -19.94 -5.42
C ARG A 256 25.85 -18.89 -6.34
N THR A 257 26.20 -18.93 -7.63
CA THR A 257 25.61 -18.00 -8.60
C THR A 257 24.12 -18.28 -8.79
N PRO A 258 23.31 -17.30 -9.27
CA PRO A 258 21.91 -17.53 -9.61
C PRO A 258 21.70 -18.73 -10.55
N ALA A 259 22.60 -18.92 -11.53
CA ALA A 259 22.55 -20.06 -12.46
C ALA A 259 22.70 -21.41 -11.74
N GLN A 260 23.58 -21.50 -10.75
CA GLN A 260 23.82 -22.74 -9.99
C GLN A 260 22.65 -23.10 -9.07
N VAL A 261 21.85 -22.14 -8.62
CA VAL A 261 20.69 -22.40 -7.73
C VAL A 261 19.34 -22.50 -8.45
N ALA A 262 19.29 -22.16 -9.74
CA ALA A 262 18.05 -22.08 -10.52
C ALA A 262 17.23 -23.38 -10.49
N GLY A 263 17.88 -24.54 -10.51
CA GLY A 263 17.21 -25.85 -10.43
C GLY A 263 16.73 -26.24 -9.02
N SER A 264 17.21 -25.56 -7.98
CA SER A 264 16.94 -25.89 -6.56
C SER A 264 15.90 -24.99 -5.91
N LEU A 265 15.62 -23.83 -6.48
CA LEU A 265 14.74 -22.80 -5.93
C LEU A 265 13.42 -22.68 -6.71
N THR A 266 12.34 -22.37 -5.98
CA THR A 266 11.07 -21.97 -6.62
C THR A 266 11.17 -20.57 -7.23
N GLY A 267 10.25 -20.19 -8.13
CA GLY A 267 10.31 -18.91 -8.84
C GLY A 267 10.45 -17.67 -7.94
N SER A 268 9.73 -17.60 -6.81
CA SER A 268 9.85 -16.49 -5.85
C SER A 268 11.14 -16.56 -5.02
N GLN A 269 11.58 -17.76 -4.64
CA GLN A 269 12.84 -17.96 -3.93
C GLN A 269 14.03 -17.61 -4.82
N PHE A 270 13.99 -18.01 -6.09
CA PHE A 270 15.02 -17.70 -7.06
C PHE A 270 15.16 -16.18 -7.25
N ARG A 271 14.07 -15.47 -7.53
CA ARG A 271 14.08 -14.01 -7.72
C ARG A 271 14.61 -13.26 -6.51
N LEU A 272 14.21 -13.67 -5.29
CA LEU A 272 14.70 -13.05 -4.06
C LEU A 272 16.18 -13.36 -3.80
N TYR A 273 16.60 -14.59 -4.06
CA TYR A 273 18.02 -14.97 -3.97
C TYR A 273 18.89 -14.19 -4.96
N GLU A 274 18.46 -14.08 -6.20
CA GLU A 274 19.14 -13.32 -7.25
C GLU A 274 19.29 -11.84 -6.85
N LEU A 275 18.24 -11.23 -6.31
CA LEU A 275 18.25 -9.86 -5.80
C LEU A 275 19.30 -9.69 -4.69
N ILE A 276 19.32 -10.60 -3.72
CA ILE A 276 20.29 -10.59 -2.60
C ILE A 276 21.72 -10.78 -3.13
N TRP A 277 21.90 -11.71 -4.03
CA TRP A 277 23.20 -12.01 -4.63
C TRP A 277 23.75 -10.80 -5.41
N LYS A 278 22.94 -10.23 -6.31
CA LYS A 278 23.31 -9.04 -7.09
C LYS A 278 23.73 -7.87 -6.20
N ARG A 279 22.93 -7.58 -5.17
CA ARG A 279 23.23 -6.50 -4.22
C ARG A 279 24.51 -6.75 -3.45
N THR A 280 24.74 -7.98 -3.00
CA THR A 280 25.96 -8.34 -2.24
C THR A 280 27.20 -8.19 -3.09
N VAL A 281 27.20 -8.72 -4.30
CA VAL A 281 28.34 -8.61 -5.24
C VAL A 281 28.59 -7.15 -5.61
N ALA A 282 27.55 -6.43 -6.02
CA ALA A 282 27.62 -5.01 -6.38
C ALA A 282 28.18 -4.14 -5.25
N SER A 283 27.87 -4.47 -3.98
CA SER A 283 28.35 -3.74 -2.83
C SER A 283 29.89 -3.71 -2.73
N GLN A 284 30.59 -4.67 -3.32
CA GLN A 284 32.06 -4.77 -3.32
C GLN A 284 32.69 -4.35 -4.65
N MET A 285 31.89 -3.90 -5.62
CA MET A 285 32.37 -3.45 -6.94
C MET A 285 32.80 -1.99 -6.95
N ALA A 286 33.47 -1.58 -8.01
CA ALA A 286 33.92 -0.21 -8.26
C ALA A 286 32.74 0.75 -8.46
N ASP A 287 32.96 2.04 -8.23
CA ASP A 287 31.98 3.08 -8.52
C ASP A 287 31.66 3.11 -10.01
N ALA A 288 30.44 3.49 -10.35
CA ALA A 288 30.13 3.94 -11.69
C ALA A 288 30.71 5.35 -11.87
N VAL A 289 31.40 5.56 -12.97
CA VAL A 289 32.09 6.81 -13.28
C VAL A 289 31.67 7.29 -14.67
N GLY A 290 31.58 8.61 -14.82
CA GLY A 290 31.23 9.23 -16.09
C GLY A 290 31.36 10.73 -15.98
N SER A 291 30.67 11.40 -16.86
CA SER A 291 30.61 12.85 -16.92
C SER A 291 29.16 13.30 -17.12
N THR A 292 28.78 14.40 -16.48
CA THR A 292 27.54 15.10 -16.73
C THR A 292 27.88 16.42 -17.38
N ALA A 293 27.55 16.54 -18.66
CA ALA A 293 27.63 17.79 -19.38
C ALA A 293 26.33 18.58 -19.18
N THR A 294 26.44 19.86 -18.86
CA THR A 294 25.34 20.80 -18.83
C THR A 294 25.63 21.93 -19.78
N VAL A 295 24.75 22.11 -20.77
CA VAL A 295 24.85 23.17 -21.77
C VAL A 295 23.87 24.26 -21.41
N HIS A 296 24.35 25.48 -21.30
CA HIS A 296 23.59 26.71 -21.13
C HIS A 296 23.45 27.38 -22.50
N VAL A 297 22.22 27.72 -22.85
CA VAL A 297 21.89 28.35 -24.12
C VAL A 297 21.18 29.65 -23.86
N GLU A 298 21.71 30.76 -24.33
CA GLU A 298 21.07 32.07 -24.28
C GLU A 298 20.32 32.33 -25.58
N VAL A 299 19.12 32.76 -25.50
CA VAL A 299 18.22 33.09 -26.59
C VAL A 299 17.78 34.54 -26.50
N PRO A 300 18.23 35.42 -27.41
CA PRO A 300 17.73 36.78 -27.46
C PRO A 300 16.29 36.81 -27.98
N LEU A 301 15.36 37.32 -27.21
CA LEU A 301 13.94 37.39 -27.53
C LEU A 301 13.63 38.67 -28.34
N THR A 302 14.35 38.90 -29.43
CA THR A 302 14.14 40.07 -30.29
C THR A 302 12.98 39.79 -31.25
N GLY A 303 11.86 40.46 -31.06
CA GLY A 303 10.69 40.41 -31.96
C GLY A 303 9.36 40.09 -31.34
N ALA A 304 9.29 39.66 -30.10
CA ALA A 304 8.02 39.51 -29.40
C ALA A 304 7.49 40.87 -28.94
N GLY A 305 6.79 41.59 -29.79
CA GLY A 305 5.97 42.74 -29.46
C GLY A 305 6.70 44.07 -29.17
N ALA A 306 7.54 44.56 -30.12
CA ALA A 306 7.80 45.99 -30.18
C ALA A 306 6.55 46.73 -30.70
N GLY A 307 5.45 46.55 -30.03
CA GLY A 307 4.24 47.39 -30.14
C GLY A 307 4.45 48.58 -29.21
N THR A 308 4.80 49.72 -29.78
CA THR A 308 4.78 51.02 -29.15
C THR A 308 3.41 51.29 -28.53
N GLY A 309 3.29 51.01 -27.24
CA GLY A 309 2.12 51.37 -26.45
C GLY A 309 2.53 51.65 -25.01
N ARG A 310 3.07 52.84 -24.78
CA ARG A 310 3.04 53.48 -23.46
C ARG A 310 1.56 53.67 -23.07
N SER A 311 1.03 52.70 -22.38
CA SER A 311 -0.18 52.87 -21.63
C SER A 311 0.16 52.77 -20.16
N ALA A 312 0.13 53.91 -19.49
CA ALA A 312 0.18 54.00 -18.06
C ALA A 312 -1.03 53.25 -17.50
N GLY A 313 -0.76 52.03 -16.94
CA GLY A 313 -1.77 51.17 -16.39
C GLY A 313 -2.55 51.87 -15.27
N ALA A 314 -3.81 52.03 -15.46
CA ALA A 314 -4.76 52.35 -14.40
C ALA A 314 -4.90 51.10 -13.49
N GLN A 315 -4.49 51.27 -12.25
CA GLN A 315 -4.74 50.30 -11.20
C GLN A 315 -6.24 50.22 -10.93
N ARG A 316 -6.86 49.12 -11.31
CA ARG A 316 -8.19 48.76 -10.81
C ARG A 316 -7.98 47.90 -9.55
N THR A 317 -8.44 48.45 -8.43
CA THR A 317 -8.58 47.69 -7.21
C THR A 317 -9.89 46.99 -7.17
N ASP A 318 -9.91 45.69 -6.94
CA ASP A 318 -11.13 44.95 -6.65
C ASP A 318 -11.63 45.27 -5.23
N ALA A 319 -12.86 44.85 -4.91
CA ALA A 319 -13.55 45.14 -3.66
C ALA A 319 -12.89 44.55 -2.41
N ARG A 320 -11.68 43.94 -2.54
CA ARG A 320 -10.88 43.37 -1.45
C ARG A 320 -9.47 43.97 -1.31
N GLY A 321 -9.14 45.02 -2.05
CA GLY A 321 -7.88 45.76 -1.89
C GLY A 321 -6.64 45.07 -2.43
N ALA A 322 -6.77 44.02 -3.22
CA ALA A 322 -5.65 43.36 -3.88
C ALA A 322 -5.44 43.99 -5.27
N ALA A 323 -4.24 44.51 -5.53
CA ALA A 323 -3.86 45.00 -6.84
C ALA A 323 -3.70 43.85 -7.82
N THR A 324 -4.72 43.57 -8.63
CA THR A 324 -4.61 42.70 -9.79
C THR A 324 -3.93 43.45 -10.92
N ARG A 325 -2.71 43.09 -11.27
CA ARG A 325 -2.13 43.47 -12.57
C ARG A 325 -2.87 42.67 -13.63
N ASP A 326 -3.26 43.34 -14.74
CA ASP A 326 -3.83 42.66 -15.90
C ASP A 326 -2.98 41.46 -16.28
N ALA A 327 -3.52 40.25 -16.10
CA ALA A 327 -2.83 38.97 -16.31
C ALA A 327 -2.60 38.65 -17.81
N ASP A 328 -3.16 39.49 -18.72
CA ASP A 328 -3.19 39.22 -20.15
C ASP A 328 -2.12 39.98 -20.98
N ALA A 329 -1.33 40.87 -20.38
CA ALA A 329 -0.20 41.47 -21.07
C ALA A 329 1.03 40.55 -20.85
N ALA A 330 1.43 39.84 -21.93
CA ALA A 330 2.67 39.06 -21.91
C ALA A 330 3.84 40.00 -21.52
N PRO A 331 4.57 39.71 -20.42
CA PRO A 331 5.73 40.53 -20.04
C PRO A 331 6.76 40.44 -21.17
N ALA A 332 7.22 41.61 -21.66
CA ALA A 332 8.29 41.65 -22.65
C ALA A 332 9.61 41.25 -21.95
N PHE A 333 10.09 40.06 -22.22
CA PHE A 333 11.43 39.62 -21.83
C PHE A 333 12.39 39.85 -23.01
N SER A 334 13.65 40.19 -22.69
CA SER A 334 14.68 40.45 -23.69
C SER A 334 15.58 39.24 -23.91
N THR A 335 15.76 38.42 -22.88
CA THR A 335 16.61 37.21 -22.96
C THR A 335 15.94 36.05 -22.25
N ALA A 336 16.16 34.85 -22.79
CA ALA A 336 15.76 33.59 -22.18
C ALA A 336 16.96 32.64 -22.09
N ASP A 337 17.20 32.09 -20.92
CA ASP A 337 18.23 31.08 -20.74
C ASP A 337 17.61 29.68 -20.69
N PHE A 338 18.13 28.82 -21.53
CA PHE A 338 17.75 27.41 -21.59
C PHE A 338 18.90 26.54 -21.09
N THR A 339 18.57 25.37 -20.55
CA THR A 339 19.58 24.43 -20.09
C THR A 339 19.24 23.02 -20.58
N ALA A 340 20.25 22.32 -21.11
CA ALA A 340 20.23 20.91 -21.42
C ALA A 340 21.28 20.16 -20.59
N SER A 341 20.97 19.01 -20.04
CA SER A 341 21.92 18.18 -19.30
C SER A 341 21.90 16.75 -19.79
N GLY A 342 23.08 16.19 -20.01
CA GLY A 342 23.26 14.79 -20.38
C GLY A 342 24.34 14.13 -19.53
N THR A 343 24.11 12.88 -19.12
CA THR A 343 25.09 12.10 -18.36
C THR A 343 25.58 10.94 -19.23
N VAL A 344 26.88 10.85 -19.42
CA VAL A 344 27.56 9.75 -20.11
C VAL A 344 28.31 8.92 -19.08
N ILE A 345 27.93 7.66 -18.93
CA ILE A 345 28.62 6.71 -18.05
C ILE A 345 29.74 6.06 -18.85
N THR A 346 30.98 6.43 -18.57
CA THR A 346 32.18 5.90 -19.24
C THR A 346 32.61 4.55 -18.66
N PHE A 347 32.32 4.32 -17.37
CA PHE A 347 32.57 3.05 -16.72
C PHE A 347 31.38 2.69 -15.83
N ARG A 348 30.70 1.59 -16.13
CA ARG A 348 29.47 1.20 -15.42
C ARG A 348 29.71 0.78 -13.98
N GLY A 349 30.92 0.28 -13.62
CA GLY A 349 31.20 -0.17 -12.27
C GLY A 349 30.10 -1.13 -11.74
N PHE A 350 29.63 -0.92 -10.51
CA PHE A 350 28.61 -1.76 -9.90
C PHE A 350 27.26 -1.78 -10.65
N LEU A 351 26.97 -0.79 -11.50
CA LEU A 351 25.75 -0.77 -12.33
C LEU A 351 25.72 -1.90 -13.37
N ALA A 352 26.84 -2.55 -13.63
CA ALA A 352 26.86 -3.75 -14.46
C ALA A 352 26.17 -4.94 -13.78
N ALA A 353 26.19 -4.99 -12.44
CA ALA A 353 25.59 -6.07 -11.66
C ALA A 353 24.22 -5.70 -11.07
N TYR A 354 24.05 -4.44 -10.63
CA TYR A 354 22.88 -4.05 -9.86
C TYR A 354 22.57 -2.55 -9.92
N GLU A 355 21.32 -2.23 -10.13
CA GLU A 355 20.78 -0.89 -9.97
C GLU A 355 19.65 -0.89 -8.94
N GLU A 356 19.61 0.12 -8.06
CA GLU A 356 18.53 0.26 -7.05
C GLU A 356 17.20 0.68 -7.67
N GLY A 357 16.10 0.14 -7.12
CA GLY A 357 14.77 0.66 -7.38
C GLY A 357 14.55 2.00 -6.67
N ARG A 358 13.76 2.88 -7.26
CA ARG A 358 13.37 4.17 -6.66
C ARG A 358 11.87 4.21 -6.40
N ASP A 359 11.48 4.93 -5.36
CA ASP A 359 10.10 5.33 -5.16
C ASP A 359 9.82 6.56 -6.05
N ALA A 360 8.56 6.76 -6.44
CA ALA A 360 8.16 7.96 -7.15
C ALA A 360 8.38 9.19 -6.25
N GLU A 361 9.11 10.16 -6.75
CA GLU A 361 9.31 11.45 -6.10
C GLU A 361 8.35 12.48 -6.69
N ARG A 362 7.91 13.42 -5.84
CA ARG A 362 7.14 14.60 -6.27
C ARG A 362 8.06 15.44 -7.15
N TYR A 363 7.65 15.78 -8.36
CA TYR A 363 8.45 16.56 -9.33
C TYR A 363 9.74 15.88 -9.84
N GLU A 364 9.76 14.55 -9.93
CA GLU A 364 10.93 13.80 -10.47
C GLU A 364 11.24 14.20 -11.92
N SER A 365 10.21 14.48 -12.73
CA SER A 365 10.35 14.90 -14.12
C SER A 365 11.02 16.29 -14.28
N GLU A 366 10.89 17.16 -13.29
CA GLU A 366 11.44 18.52 -13.31
C GLU A 366 12.92 18.56 -12.89
N SER A 367 13.36 17.59 -12.06
CA SER A 367 14.70 17.57 -11.48
C SER A 367 15.74 16.94 -12.38
N ALA A 368 15.29 16.12 -13.33
CA ALA A 368 16.14 15.44 -14.27
C ALA A 368 16.09 16.19 -15.59
N GLY A 369 17.02 17.12 -15.81
CA GLY A 369 17.25 17.65 -17.15
C GLY A 369 17.30 16.49 -18.13
N GLY A 370 16.26 16.35 -18.98
CA GLY A 370 16.25 15.42 -20.07
C GLY A 370 15.98 13.93 -19.78
N ARG A 371 15.38 13.53 -18.66
CA ARG A 371 14.89 12.14 -18.48
C ARG A 371 13.43 11.98 -18.91
N GLY A 372 13.11 12.51 -20.09
CA GLY A 372 11.89 12.14 -20.80
C GLY A 372 12.13 10.81 -21.51
N GLN A 373 11.23 9.84 -21.26
CA GLN A 373 11.04 8.63 -22.03
C GLN A 373 12.26 7.70 -22.20
N GLY A 374 12.41 6.79 -21.25
CA GLY A 374 13.25 5.62 -21.39
C GLY A 374 13.28 4.85 -20.09
N ARG A 375 12.51 3.77 -19.99
CA ARG A 375 12.55 2.77 -18.90
C ARG A 375 13.89 2.01 -18.86
N ASP A 376 14.78 2.27 -19.82
CA ASP A 376 16.16 1.83 -19.86
C ASP A 376 17.04 3.07 -19.68
N GLY A 377 18.01 3.00 -18.78
CA GLY A 377 19.00 4.04 -18.51
C GLY A 377 19.91 4.30 -19.74
N GLY A 378 19.27 4.75 -20.82
CA GLY A 378 19.98 5.18 -22.02
C GLY A 378 20.72 6.48 -21.74
N ASP A 379 21.99 6.50 -22.04
CA ASP A 379 22.85 7.68 -22.02
C ASP A 379 22.20 8.79 -22.86
N ALA A 380 21.65 9.82 -22.21
CA ALA A 380 21.25 11.04 -22.89
C ALA A 380 22.53 11.79 -23.31
N ARG A 381 23.06 11.43 -24.47
CA ARG A 381 24.29 12.01 -24.98
C ARG A 381 23.96 13.34 -25.61
N LEU A 382 24.48 14.42 -25.07
CA LEU A 382 24.47 15.71 -25.74
C LEU A 382 25.56 15.73 -26.86
N PRO A 383 25.30 16.41 -27.99
CA PRO A 383 26.35 16.64 -28.97
C PRO A 383 27.50 17.45 -28.36
N ALA A 384 28.68 17.32 -28.90
CA ALA A 384 29.80 18.14 -28.50
C ALA A 384 29.55 19.58 -28.95
N MET A 385 29.58 20.51 -27.99
CA MET A 385 29.30 21.93 -28.23
C MET A 385 30.33 22.78 -27.53
N SER A 386 30.56 23.99 -28.05
CA SER A 386 31.50 24.97 -27.53
C SER A 386 30.79 26.28 -27.15
N ALA A 387 31.29 26.98 -26.14
CA ALA A 387 30.78 28.28 -25.81
C ALA A 387 30.90 29.25 -27.00
N GLY A 388 29.87 29.98 -27.30
CA GLY A 388 29.76 30.90 -28.40
C GLY A 388 29.17 30.28 -29.71
N GLU A 389 28.95 28.99 -29.76
CA GLU A 389 28.37 28.28 -30.91
C GLU A 389 26.90 28.69 -31.11
N GLU A 390 26.56 29.02 -32.38
CA GLU A 390 25.15 29.29 -32.73
C GLU A 390 24.41 27.96 -32.98
N LEU A 391 23.15 27.91 -32.56
CA LEU A 391 22.29 26.75 -32.66
C LEU A 391 21.09 27.06 -33.57
N ALA A 392 20.61 26.05 -34.27
CA ALA A 392 19.35 26.14 -34.97
C ALA A 392 18.18 25.75 -34.06
N ALA A 393 17.14 26.57 -34.00
CA ALA A 393 15.87 26.25 -33.38
C ALA A 393 15.06 25.37 -34.33
N LEU A 394 14.88 24.10 -33.97
CA LEU A 394 14.10 23.12 -34.76
C LEU A 394 12.63 23.05 -34.31
N GLY A 395 12.34 23.49 -33.09
CA GLY A 395 11.01 23.52 -32.51
C GLY A 395 11.03 24.13 -31.13
N SER A 396 9.93 24.75 -30.71
CA SER A 396 9.75 25.27 -29.36
C SER A 396 8.30 25.08 -28.94
N GLU A 397 8.09 24.60 -27.75
CA GLU A 397 6.78 24.27 -27.22
C GLU A 397 6.59 24.85 -25.81
N ALA A 398 5.43 25.49 -25.60
CA ALA A 398 5.02 25.89 -24.28
C ALA A 398 4.39 24.71 -23.55
N ALA A 399 4.98 24.28 -22.46
CA ALA A 399 4.53 23.13 -21.67
C ALA A 399 3.82 23.60 -20.39
N GLY A 400 2.53 23.26 -20.28
CA GLY A 400 1.75 23.49 -19.07
C GLY A 400 2.02 22.38 -18.03
N HIS A 401 2.18 22.79 -16.80
CA HIS A 401 2.42 21.91 -15.66
C HIS A 401 1.49 22.24 -14.52
N GLU A 402 1.21 21.25 -13.71
CA GLU A 402 0.47 21.41 -12.46
C GLU A 402 1.26 20.83 -11.30
N THR A 403 1.17 21.50 -10.15
CA THR A 403 1.72 20.92 -8.92
C THR A 403 0.94 19.67 -8.54
N THR A 404 1.63 18.66 -8.07
CA THR A 404 1.02 17.40 -7.64
C THR A 404 1.05 17.26 -6.12
N PRO A 405 0.04 16.64 -5.51
CA PRO A 405 0.05 16.36 -4.08
C PRO A 405 1.20 15.42 -3.72
N PRO A 406 1.65 15.39 -2.44
CA PRO A 406 2.68 14.47 -2.02
C PRO A 406 2.29 13.02 -2.34
N PRO A 407 3.22 12.18 -2.82
CA PRO A 407 2.90 10.80 -3.18
C PRO A 407 2.48 10.01 -1.94
N ARG A 408 1.48 9.15 -2.11
CA ARG A 408 1.07 8.21 -1.07
C ARG A 408 2.20 7.26 -0.72
N TYR A 409 2.21 6.79 0.51
CA TYR A 409 3.12 5.73 0.87
C TYR A 409 2.84 4.45 0.08
N THR A 410 3.91 3.78 -0.33
CA THR A 410 3.92 2.37 -0.70
C THR A 410 4.35 1.56 0.53
N GLU A 411 4.20 0.23 0.51
CA GLU A 411 4.75 -0.60 1.59
C GLU A 411 6.26 -0.37 1.77
N ALA A 412 6.98 -0.15 0.66
CA ALA A 412 8.41 0.15 0.68
C ALA A 412 8.71 1.48 1.36
N SER A 413 8.05 2.56 0.93
CA SER A 413 8.30 3.89 1.49
C SER A 413 7.77 4.04 2.92
N LEU A 414 6.73 3.30 3.32
CA LEU A 414 6.27 3.28 4.71
C LEU A 414 7.26 2.55 5.62
N VAL A 415 7.83 1.41 5.18
CA VAL A 415 8.90 0.73 5.93
C VAL A 415 10.11 1.64 6.08
N LYS A 416 10.50 2.37 5.02
CA LYS A 416 11.57 3.36 5.04
C LYS A 416 11.27 4.49 6.05
N ALA A 417 10.05 5.04 6.02
CA ALA A 417 9.63 6.11 6.91
C ALA A 417 9.63 5.71 8.40
N LEU A 418 9.26 4.45 8.69
CA LEU A 418 9.33 3.90 10.05
C LEU A 418 10.79 3.68 10.50
N GLU A 419 11.65 3.17 9.61
CA GLU A 419 13.07 2.96 9.89
C GLU A 419 13.79 4.28 10.16
N GLU A 420 13.56 5.30 9.35
CA GLU A 420 14.15 6.64 9.50
C GLU A 420 13.76 7.32 10.82
N ARG A 421 12.60 6.97 11.37
CA ARG A 421 12.11 7.46 12.67
C ARG A 421 12.46 6.53 13.83
N GLU A 422 13.24 5.49 13.59
CA GLU A 422 13.58 4.45 14.57
C GLU A 422 12.37 3.73 15.19
N ILE A 423 11.23 3.73 14.49
CA ILE A 423 9.96 3.12 14.92
C ILE A 423 9.86 1.70 14.38
N GLY A 424 9.70 0.74 15.27
CA GLY A 424 9.72 -0.68 14.92
C GLY A 424 11.14 -1.25 14.82
N ARG A 425 11.24 -2.53 14.45
CA ARG A 425 12.51 -3.25 14.32
C ARG A 425 12.40 -4.27 13.18
N PRO A 426 13.51 -4.81 12.67
CA PRO A 426 13.52 -5.81 11.59
C PRO A 426 12.54 -6.97 11.76
N SER A 427 12.23 -7.33 12.99
CA SER A 427 11.27 -8.40 13.30
C SER A 427 9.80 -7.98 13.21
N THR A 428 9.48 -6.68 13.17
CA THR A 428 8.11 -6.16 13.29
C THR A 428 7.54 -5.56 12.02
N TYR A 429 8.35 -5.03 11.09
CA TYR A 429 7.86 -4.33 9.89
C TYR A 429 6.83 -5.15 9.10
N ALA A 430 7.15 -6.39 8.75
CA ALA A 430 6.22 -7.23 7.98
C ALA A 430 4.89 -7.51 8.71
N SER A 431 4.92 -7.62 10.05
CA SER A 431 3.70 -7.80 10.84
C SER A 431 2.88 -6.52 10.96
N ILE A 432 3.52 -5.36 11.03
CA ILE A 432 2.85 -4.05 11.06
C ILE A 432 2.09 -3.85 9.74
N MET A 433 2.77 -3.99 8.58
CA MET A 433 2.14 -3.87 7.27
C MET A 433 0.93 -4.80 7.13
N SER A 434 1.10 -6.07 7.49
CA SER A 434 -0.01 -7.04 7.44
C SER A 434 -1.16 -6.64 8.36
N THR A 435 -0.86 -6.13 9.56
CA THR A 435 -1.90 -5.82 10.55
C THR A 435 -2.75 -4.64 10.12
N ILE A 436 -2.14 -3.56 9.60
CA ILE A 436 -2.90 -2.39 9.16
C ILE A 436 -3.80 -2.71 7.96
N ALA A 437 -3.35 -3.60 7.05
CA ALA A 437 -4.15 -4.11 5.94
C ALA A 437 -5.24 -5.10 6.40
N ASP A 438 -4.89 -6.12 7.21
CA ASP A 438 -5.83 -7.14 7.71
C ASP A 438 -6.95 -6.54 8.59
N ARG A 439 -6.72 -5.38 9.22
CA ARG A 439 -7.69 -4.62 10.01
C ARG A 439 -8.55 -3.66 9.19
N GLY A 440 -8.23 -3.50 7.91
CA GLY A 440 -8.93 -2.58 7.02
C GLY A 440 -8.65 -1.12 7.35
N TYR A 441 -7.47 -0.81 7.86
CA TYR A 441 -7.03 0.58 8.05
C TYR A 441 -6.48 1.16 6.76
N VAL A 442 -5.90 0.33 5.90
CA VAL A 442 -5.41 0.71 4.59
C VAL A 442 -5.92 -0.25 3.52
N ASP A 443 -6.18 0.30 2.35
CA ASP A 443 -6.44 -0.43 1.11
C ASP A 443 -5.29 -0.19 0.13
N HIS A 444 -5.15 -1.08 -0.85
CA HIS A 444 -4.13 -0.98 -1.88
C HIS A 444 -4.75 -0.47 -3.19
N ARG A 445 -4.21 0.63 -3.73
CA ARG A 445 -4.46 1.08 -5.11
C ARG A 445 -3.15 0.96 -5.89
N GLY A 446 -3.02 -0.13 -6.63
CA GLY A 446 -1.72 -0.51 -7.20
C GLY A 446 -0.70 -0.78 -6.10
N GLN A 447 0.35 0.05 -6.01
CA GLN A 447 1.33 -0.01 -4.93
C GLN A 447 1.07 0.98 -3.79
N ALA A 448 0.18 1.94 -4.01
CA ALA A 448 -0.11 2.97 -3.03
C ALA A 448 -1.00 2.43 -1.90
N LEU A 449 -0.66 2.82 -0.68
CA LEU A 449 -1.46 2.61 0.53
C LEU A 449 -2.42 3.79 0.68
N VAL A 450 -3.72 3.51 0.61
CA VAL A 450 -4.79 4.48 0.80
C VAL A 450 -5.46 4.22 2.13
N PRO A 451 -5.52 5.18 3.07
CA PRO A 451 -6.20 4.96 4.34
C PRO A 451 -7.71 4.90 4.11
N THR A 452 -8.37 4.02 4.82
CA THR A 452 -9.83 3.98 4.86
C THR A 452 -10.36 5.05 5.82
N TRP A 453 -11.61 5.47 5.66
CA TRP A 453 -12.28 6.38 6.59
C TRP A 453 -12.32 5.83 8.03
N LEU A 454 -12.25 4.51 8.17
CA LEU A 454 -12.10 3.85 9.46
C LEU A 454 -10.77 4.18 10.12
N ALA A 455 -9.68 4.28 9.33
CA ALA A 455 -8.38 4.68 9.85
C ALA A 455 -8.40 6.12 10.38
N PHE A 456 -9.09 7.03 9.68
CA PHE A 456 -9.26 8.40 10.16
C PHE A 456 -9.95 8.45 11.53
N ALA A 457 -11.06 7.71 11.70
CA ALA A 457 -11.78 7.67 12.97
C ALA A 457 -10.92 7.06 14.10
N VAL A 458 -10.18 5.99 13.82
CA VAL A 458 -9.28 5.35 14.80
C VAL A 458 -8.12 6.27 15.15
N THR A 459 -7.48 6.89 14.15
CA THR A 459 -6.36 7.82 14.38
C THR A 459 -6.82 9.02 15.19
N ARG A 460 -7.96 9.62 14.84
CA ARG A 460 -8.53 10.76 15.58
C ARG A 460 -8.82 10.41 17.04
N LEU A 461 -9.44 9.25 17.28
CA LEU A 461 -9.68 8.81 18.66
C LEU A 461 -8.39 8.70 19.47
N LEU A 462 -7.33 8.14 18.85
CA LEU A 462 -6.05 7.97 19.51
C LEU A 462 -5.33 9.30 19.70
N GLU A 463 -5.36 10.20 18.72
CA GLU A 463 -4.77 11.55 18.82
C GLU A 463 -5.44 12.40 19.91
N GLU A 464 -6.77 12.35 20.01
CA GLU A 464 -7.51 13.15 20.99
C GLU A 464 -7.46 12.60 22.43
N ASN A 465 -7.29 11.28 22.61
CA ASN A 465 -7.41 10.65 23.93
C ASN A 465 -6.14 9.93 24.39
N PHE A 466 -5.18 9.66 23.51
CA PHE A 466 -3.96 8.92 23.77
C PHE A 466 -2.79 9.49 22.95
N ALA A 467 -2.65 10.82 22.91
CA ALA A 467 -1.72 11.53 22.02
C ALA A 467 -0.28 11.00 22.11
N GLU A 468 0.22 10.76 23.33
CA GLU A 468 1.56 10.24 23.57
C GLU A 468 1.79 8.86 22.93
N LEU A 469 0.78 7.97 22.97
CA LEU A 469 0.91 6.60 22.46
C LEU A 469 0.94 6.52 20.94
N VAL A 470 0.62 7.61 20.24
CA VAL A 470 0.72 7.73 18.79
C VAL A 470 1.76 8.77 18.38
N ASP A 471 2.47 9.36 19.34
CA ASP A 471 3.59 10.24 19.07
C ASP A 471 4.79 9.47 18.53
N TYR A 472 5.50 10.07 17.57
CA TYR A 472 6.62 9.44 16.87
C TYR A 472 7.84 9.31 17.77
N ASP A 473 8.21 10.39 18.44
CA ASP A 473 9.41 10.46 19.29
C ASP A 473 9.23 9.60 20.54
N PHE A 474 8.04 9.63 21.13
CA PHE A 474 7.69 8.75 22.24
C PHE A 474 7.76 7.27 21.86
N THR A 475 7.23 6.91 20.67
CA THR A 475 7.31 5.53 20.18
C THR A 475 8.75 5.10 19.89
N ALA A 476 9.57 5.97 19.32
CA ALA A 476 11.00 5.72 19.08
C ALA A 476 11.77 5.56 20.41
N SER A 477 11.49 6.41 21.41
CA SER A 477 12.11 6.31 22.73
C SER A 477 11.77 4.99 23.42
N MET A 478 10.50 4.56 23.37
CA MET A 478 10.09 3.23 23.87
C MET A 478 10.83 2.08 23.19
N GLU A 479 11.08 2.17 21.87
CA GLU A 479 11.87 1.16 21.16
C GLU A 479 13.33 1.13 21.65
N ALA A 480 13.92 2.31 21.92
CA ALA A 480 15.26 2.43 22.50
C ALA A 480 15.32 1.86 23.93
N ASP A 481 14.28 2.09 24.73
CA ASP A 481 14.17 1.53 26.09
C ASP A 481 14.12 0.00 26.05
N LEU A 482 13.32 -0.55 25.15
CA LEU A 482 13.25 -2.00 24.96
C LEU A 482 14.59 -2.61 24.54
N ASP A 483 15.40 -1.88 23.79
CA ASP A 483 16.74 -2.29 23.43
C ASP A 483 17.70 -2.17 24.63
N ARG A 484 17.58 -1.14 25.49
CA ARG A 484 18.33 -1.05 26.76
C ARG A 484 18.01 -2.20 27.72
N ILE A 485 16.71 -2.57 27.81
CA ILE A 485 16.29 -3.74 28.60
C ILE A 485 16.88 -5.02 28.01
N ALA A 486 16.89 -5.17 26.67
CA ALA A 486 17.47 -6.33 26.02
C ALA A 486 18.99 -6.44 26.25
N ALA A 487 19.67 -5.30 26.32
CA ALA A 487 21.10 -5.21 26.62
C ALA A 487 21.41 -5.35 28.13
N GLY A 488 20.45 -5.53 29.01
CA GLY A 488 20.62 -5.61 30.46
C GLY A 488 20.99 -4.29 31.13
N ARG A 489 20.79 -3.16 30.47
CA ARG A 489 21.09 -1.81 30.98
C ARG A 489 19.93 -1.18 31.72
N GLU A 490 18.75 -1.78 31.66
CA GLU A 490 17.53 -1.30 32.33
C GLU A 490 16.74 -2.49 32.86
N ASP A 491 16.11 -2.33 34.04
CA ASP A 491 15.28 -3.41 34.63
C ASP A 491 13.92 -3.48 33.94
N ARG A 492 13.62 -4.64 33.45
CA ARG A 492 12.36 -4.92 32.73
C ARG A 492 11.12 -4.69 33.57
N VAL A 493 11.12 -5.12 34.82
CA VAL A 493 9.93 -5.08 35.68
C VAL A 493 9.67 -3.65 36.12
N ALA A 494 10.71 -2.94 36.54
CA ALA A 494 10.62 -1.55 36.92
C ALA A 494 10.11 -0.68 35.75
N TRP A 495 10.65 -0.86 34.55
CA TRP A 495 10.21 -0.11 33.37
C TRP A 495 8.75 -0.39 33.02
N LEU A 496 8.33 -1.68 32.95
CA LEU A 496 6.95 -2.05 32.65
C LEU A 496 5.97 -1.57 33.71
N THR A 497 6.38 -1.55 34.98
CA THR A 497 5.58 -1.05 36.08
C THR A 497 5.35 0.45 35.96
N ARG A 498 6.41 1.22 35.67
CA ARG A 498 6.32 2.66 35.42
C ARG A 498 5.41 2.96 34.23
N PHE A 499 5.61 2.30 33.11
CA PHE A 499 4.79 2.48 31.92
C PHE A 499 3.30 2.19 32.15
N TYR A 500 3.00 1.12 32.91
CA TYR A 500 1.61 0.70 33.11
C TYR A 500 0.90 1.43 34.24
N PHE A 501 1.57 1.62 35.38
CA PHE A 501 0.98 2.23 36.59
C PHE A 501 1.39 3.70 36.77
N GLY A 502 2.37 4.20 36.08
CA GLY A 502 2.97 5.53 36.29
C GLY A 502 3.94 5.54 37.47
N ASP A 503 4.58 6.69 37.73
CA ASP A 503 5.55 6.84 38.81
C ASP A 503 4.94 6.80 40.22
N ARG A 504 3.62 6.94 40.38
CA ARG A 504 2.90 6.81 41.66
C ARG A 504 3.04 5.45 42.32
N ALA A 505 3.45 4.41 41.63
CA ALA A 505 3.67 3.10 42.24
C ALA A 505 4.82 3.07 43.24
N ARG A 506 5.70 4.10 43.28
CA ARG A 506 6.78 4.26 44.25
C ARG A 506 6.39 4.98 45.54
N SER A 507 5.28 5.73 45.55
CA SER A 507 4.92 6.58 46.69
C SER A 507 3.95 5.96 47.69
N THR A 508 3.58 4.68 47.54
CA THR A 508 2.78 3.96 48.55
C THR A 508 3.64 3.37 49.68
N GLY A 509 4.92 3.70 49.78
CA GLY A 509 5.82 3.37 50.88
C GLY A 509 6.37 4.63 51.53
N ALA A 510 5.62 5.24 52.45
CA ALA A 510 6.02 6.26 53.42
C ALA A 510 6.43 7.64 52.91
N LEU A 511 5.72 8.63 53.45
CA LEU A 511 6.14 9.98 53.88
C LEU A 511 5.63 11.19 53.11
N ALA A 512 4.95 12.01 53.97
CA ALA A 512 4.88 13.48 54.04
C ALA A 512 4.01 14.21 53.02
N ALA A 513 2.94 14.70 53.58
CA ALA A 513 2.06 15.72 53.03
C ALA A 513 2.76 17.09 53.05
N ASP A 514 3.62 17.41 52.11
CA ASP A 514 4.12 18.78 51.92
C ASP A 514 4.84 19.02 50.58
N ASP A 515 4.48 18.34 49.50
CA ASP A 515 4.91 18.73 48.15
C ASP A 515 3.74 18.77 47.18
N VAL A 516 3.00 19.90 47.23
CA VAL A 516 1.91 20.22 46.28
C VAL A 516 2.46 20.85 44.98
N VAL A 517 3.72 20.70 44.66
CA VAL A 517 4.34 21.18 43.41
C VAL A 517 5.23 20.09 42.81
N ALA A 518 4.65 18.91 42.60
CA ALA A 518 5.15 17.99 41.58
C ALA A 518 3.98 17.65 40.68
N ALA A 519 3.56 18.63 39.91
CA ALA A 519 2.63 18.48 38.81
C ALA A 519 3.26 17.62 37.74
N GLU A 520 2.43 16.77 37.13
CA GLU A 520 2.72 15.96 35.94
C GLU A 520 3.67 14.76 36.16
N ALA A 521 3.44 14.01 37.22
CA ALA A 521 3.88 12.63 37.22
C ALA A 521 3.22 11.91 36.03
N GLU A 522 4.03 11.38 35.11
CA GLU A 522 3.58 10.65 33.93
C GLU A 522 2.49 9.64 34.34
N GLN A 523 1.28 9.84 33.83
CA GLN A 523 0.18 8.94 34.09
C GLN A 523 0.47 7.62 33.38
N GLY A 524 0.48 6.52 34.11
CA GLY A 524 0.63 5.21 33.48
C GLY A 524 -0.57 4.86 32.59
N LEU A 525 -0.35 3.96 31.65
CA LEU A 525 -1.35 3.50 30.68
C LEU A 525 -2.70 3.13 31.31
N LYS A 526 -2.68 2.49 32.50
CA LYS A 526 -3.88 2.10 33.23
C LYS A 526 -4.70 3.33 33.66
N ALA A 527 -4.06 4.33 34.25
CA ALA A 527 -4.70 5.55 34.65
C ALA A 527 -5.25 6.36 33.46
N MET A 528 -4.52 6.39 32.35
CA MET A 528 -5.00 7.00 31.09
C MET A 528 -6.32 6.38 30.63
N VAL A 529 -6.46 5.05 30.70
CA VAL A 529 -7.69 4.36 30.27
C VAL A 529 -8.82 4.47 31.30
N GLU A 530 -8.52 4.46 32.60
CA GLU A 530 -9.49 4.59 33.70
C GLU A 530 -10.03 6.02 33.81
N ASN A 531 -9.21 7.02 33.53
CA ASN A 531 -9.57 8.44 33.62
C ASN A 531 -10.13 9.01 32.30
N LEU A 532 -10.34 8.16 31.27
CA LEU A 532 -10.98 8.61 30.04
C LEU A 532 -12.34 9.23 30.35
N GLY A 533 -12.49 10.49 29.99
CA GLY A 533 -13.76 11.19 30.02
C GLY A 533 -14.80 10.57 29.08
N GLU A 534 -15.94 11.20 28.98
CA GLU A 534 -16.96 10.77 28.03
C GLU A 534 -16.50 11.07 26.59
N ILE A 535 -16.12 10.03 25.85
CA ILE A 535 -15.76 10.16 24.43
C ILE A 535 -17.05 10.24 23.61
N ASP A 536 -17.25 11.33 22.87
CA ASP A 536 -18.33 11.41 21.89
C ASP A 536 -18.04 10.55 20.67
N ALA A 537 -18.62 9.36 20.64
CA ALA A 537 -18.47 8.44 19.53
C ALA A 537 -19.01 9.01 18.21
N ARG A 538 -19.97 9.95 18.25
CA ARG A 538 -20.49 10.58 17.04
C ARG A 538 -19.47 11.57 16.47
N ALA A 539 -18.86 12.39 17.28
CA ALA A 539 -17.82 13.31 16.88
C ALA A 539 -16.60 12.58 16.30
N ILE A 540 -16.11 11.54 16.97
CA ILE A 540 -14.99 10.71 16.51
C ILE A 540 -15.23 10.12 15.11
N ASN A 541 -16.44 9.67 14.83
CA ASN A 541 -16.80 9.04 13.56
C ASN A 541 -17.34 10.03 12.51
N SER A 542 -17.15 11.34 12.71
CA SER A 542 -17.64 12.41 11.84
C SER A 542 -16.46 13.20 11.29
N ILE A 543 -16.43 13.40 9.98
CA ILE A 543 -15.38 14.17 9.28
C ILE A 543 -16.11 15.21 8.42
N GLU A 544 -15.81 16.47 8.64
CA GLU A 544 -16.37 17.56 7.83
C GLU A 544 -15.71 17.57 6.46
N ILE A 545 -16.54 17.57 5.40
CA ILE A 545 -16.08 17.68 4.01
C ILE A 545 -16.13 19.12 3.54
N GLY A 546 -17.05 19.92 4.07
CA GLY A 546 -17.29 21.32 3.78
C GLY A 546 -18.74 21.62 3.45
N GLU A 547 -19.11 22.88 3.49
CA GLU A 547 -20.45 23.37 3.16
C GLU A 547 -21.61 22.65 3.88
N GLY A 548 -21.38 22.26 5.15
CA GLY A 548 -22.37 21.55 5.96
C GLY A 548 -22.50 20.06 5.66
N ILE A 549 -21.67 19.53 4.75
CA ILE A 549 -21.61 18.11 4.44
C ILE A 549 -20.64 17.41 5.38
N THR A 550 -21.13 16.40 6.08
CA THR A 550 -20.37 15.57 7.01
C THR A 550 -20.30 14.14 6.52
N LEU A 551 -19.10 13.59 6.44
CA LEU A 551 -18.90 12.15 6.28
C LEU A 551 -19.02 11.47 7.64
N ARG A 552 -19.76 10.38 7.70
CA ARG A 552 -19.93 9.54 8.89
C ARG A 552 -19.35 8.14 8.65
N VAL A 553 -18.53 7.69 9.59
CA VAL A 553 -18.00 6.31 9.57
C VAL A 553 -19.01 5.39 10.25
N GLY A 554 -19.94 4.87 9.46
CA GLY A 554 -21.04 4.02 9.96
C GLY A 554 -20.62 2.55 10.14
N ARG A 555 -21.47 1.80 10.89
CA ARG A 555 -21.27 0.34 11.11
C ARG A 555 -21.15 -0.45 9.80
N TYR A 556 -21.72 0.06 8.72
CA TYR A 556 -21.85 -0.64 7.46
C TYR A 556 -21.06 0.01 6.31
N GLY A 557 -20.31 1.01 6.60
CA GLY A 557 -19.48 1.78 5.66
C GLY A 557 -19.63 3.27 5.87
N PRO A 558 -18.79 4.07 5.20
CA PRO A 558 -18.88 5.51 5.22
C PRO A 558 -20.11 6.00 4.46
N TYR A 559 -20.72 7.08 4.93
CA TYR A 559 -21.82 7.77 4.26
C TYR A 559 -21.75 9.27 4.52
N LEU A 560 -22.27 10.06 3.59
CA LEU A 560 -22.44 11.50 3.71
C LEU A 560 -23.77 11.84 4.37
N GLU A 561 -23.81 12.91 5.14
CA GLU A 561 -25.00 13.51 5.74
C GLU A 561 -24.90 15.03 5.51
N ASP A 562 -25.91 15.65 4.89
CA ASP A 562 -25.99 17.09 4.73
C ASP A 562 -26.70 17.77 5.90
N ALA A 563 -26.85 19.11 5.84
CA ALA A 563 -27.48 19.90 6.89
C ALA A 563 -28.98 19.57 7.05
N GLU A 564 -29.64 19.14 5.98
CA GLU A 564 -31.05 18.73 5.93
C GLU A 564 -31.26 17.27 6.39
N GLY A 565 -30.16 16.53 6.66
CA GLY A 565 -30.20 15.14 7.11
C GLY A 565 -30.36 14.12 5.98
N LYS A 566 -30.23 14.55 4.71
CA LYS A 566 -30.12 13.62 3.58
C LYS A 566 -28.84 12.81 3.67
N ARG A 567 -28.87 11.59 3.14
CA ARG A 567 -27.75 10.67 3.22
C ARG A 567 -27.42 10.06 1.88
N ALA A 568 -26.11 9.98 1.59
CA ALA A 568 -25.58 9.28 0.43
C ALA A 568 -24.44 8.35 0.85
N ASN A 569 -24.39 7.13 0.29
CA ASN A 569 -23.28 6.21 0.55
C ASN A 569 -22.03 6.68 -0.18
N VAL A 570 -20.86 6.48 0.45
CA VAL A 570 -19.57 6.71 -0.22
C VAL A 570 -19.09 5.37 -0.77
N PRO A 571 -18.93 5.24 -2.09
CA PRO A 571 -18.39 4.03 -2.72
C PRO A 571 -16.97 3.72 -2.24
N SER A 572 -16.60 2.45 -2.18
CA SER A 572 -15.28 2.00 -1.70
C SER A 572 -14.12 2.34 -2.67
N ASP A 573 -14.45 2.65 -3.91
CA ASP A 573 -13.50 3.07 -4.95
C ASP A 573 -13.16 4.57 -4.91
N VAL A 574 -13.90 5.38 -4.12
CA VAL A 574 -13.58 6.80 -3.91
C VAL A 574 -12.55 6.92 -2.78
N ALA A 575 -11.36 7.47 -3.12
CA ALA A 575 -10.34 7.75 -2.11
C ALA A 575 -10.70 8.99 -1.28
N PRO A 576 -10.14 9.14 -0.06
CA PRO A 576 -10.44 10.30 0.77
C PRO A 576 -10.12 11.64 0.12
N ASP A 577 -9.01 11.77 -0.61
CA ASP A 577 -8.63 13.00 -1.32
C ASP A 577 -9.47 13.29 -2.58
N GLU A 578 -10.18 12.27 -3.09
CA GLU A 578 -11.12 12.42 -4.22
C GLU A 578 -12.53 12.86 -3.76
N LEU A 579 -12.82 12.76 -2.46
CA LEU A 579 -14.13 13.12 -1.90
C LEU A 579 -14.20 14.63 -1.62
N THR A 580 -14.27 15.41 -2.67
CA THR A 580 -14.49 16.86 -2.61
C THR A 580 -15.98 17.19 -2.39
N VAL A 581 -16.29 18.46 -2.08
CA VAL A 581 -17.68 18.96 -1.97
C VAL A 581 -18.45 18.72 -3.27
N ALA A 582 -17.81 18.94 -4.43
CA ALA A 582 -18.42 18.68 -5.73
C ALA A 582 -18.77 17.18 -5.88
N ARG A 583 -17.84 16.30 -5.53
CA ARG A 583 -18.07 14.85 -5.56
C ARG A 583 -19.16 14.42 -4.58
N ALA A 584 -19.20 15.00 -3.40
CA ALA A 584 -20.24 14.74 -2.41
C ALA A 584 -21.64 15.12 -2.95
N ARG A 585 -21.77 16.28 -3.62
CA ARG A 585 -23.03 16.72 -4.26
C ARG A 585 -23.47 15.76 -5.37
N GLU A 586 -22.54 15.24 -6.20
CA GLU A 586 -22.85 14.21 -7.18
C GLU A 586 -23.38 12.93 -6.52
N LEU A 587 -22.79 12.51 -5.40
CA LEU A 587 -23.26 11.34 -4.66
C LEU A 587 -24.64 11.54 -4.07
N PHE A 588 -24.95 12.75 -3.55
CA PHE A 588 -26.31 13.10 -3.11
C PHE A 588 -27.30 13.11 -4.27
N ALA A 589 -26.92 13.67 -5.43
CA ALA A 589 -27.80 13.68 -6.62
C ALA A 589 -28.13 12.24 -7.06
N ARG A 590 -27.13 11.36 -7.09
CA ARG A 590 -27.35 9.93 -7.38
C ARG A 590 -28.21 9.21 -6.32
N ALA A 591 -28.06 9.58 -5.05
CA ALA A 591 -28.84 8.99 -3.97
C ALA A 591 -30.30 9.52 -3.94
N ALA A 592 -30.53 10.72 -4.47
CA ALA A 592 -31.86 11.32 -4.61
C ALA A 592 -32.61 10.82 -5.86
N ASP A 593 -31.91 10.15 -6.78
CA ASP A 593 -32.53 9.50 -7.93
C ASP A 593 -33.43 8.38 -7.41
N ASP A 594 -34.77 8.53 -7.66
CA ASP A 594 -35.78 7.56 -7.21
C ASP A 594 -35.61 6.19 -7.88
N GLY A 595 -34.60 6.07 -8.68
CA GLY A 595 -34.23 4.85 -9.39
C GLY A 595 -34.89 4.76 -10.75
N ARG A 596 -34.34 3.90 -11.59
CA ARG A 596 -34.91 3.64 -12.92
C ARG A 596 -36.19 2.83 -12.79
N GLU A 597 -37.32 3.38 -13.17
CA GLU A 597 -38.58 2.65 -13.28
C GLU A 597 -38.46 1.58 -14.36
N LEU A 598 -38.76 0.33 -13.98
CA LEU A 598 -38.70 -0.81 -14.87
C LEU A 598 -40.09 -1.13 -15.47
N GLY A 599 -41.15 -0.74 -14.77
CA GLY A 599 -42.52 -1.03 -15.10
C GLY A 599 -43.33 -1.48 -13.88
N THR A 600 -44.54 -1.99 -14.14
CA THR A 600 -45.48 -2.42 -13.08
C THR A 600 -45.54 -3.94 -13.01
N ASP A 601 -45.46 -4.49 -11.79
CA ASP A 601 -45.65 -5.91 -11.56
C ASP A 601 -47.12 -6.29 -11.85
N PRO A 602 -47.36 -7.16 -12.81
CA PRO A 602 -48.74 -7.54 -13.20
C PRO A 602 -49.46 -8.28 -12.09
N ALA A 603 -48.79 -8.86 -11.11
CA ALA A 603 -49.36 -9.62 -10.01
C ALA A 603 -49.82 -8.71 -8.85
N THR A 604 -49.08 -7.60 -8.60
CA THR A 604 -49.33 -6.74 -7.43
C THR A 604 -49.81 -5.36 -7.82
N GLY A 605 -49.64 -4.95 -9.07
CA GLY A 605 -49.97 -3.58 -9.53
C GLY A 605 -49.00 -2.53 -9.00
N HIS A 606 -47.89 -2.93 -8.35
CA HIS A 606 -46.91 -1.99 -7.83
C HIS A 606 -45.81 -1.71 -8.84
N THR A 607 -45.32 -0.48 -8.86
CA THR A 607 -44.17 -0.10 -9.68
C THR A 607 -42.89 -0.75 -9.17
N ILE A 608 -42.10 -1.30 -10.08
CA ILE A 608 -40.77 -1.88 -9.81
C ILE A 608 -39.72 -0.91 -10.26
N VAL A 609 -38.76 -0.59 -9.37
CA VAL A 609 -37.64 0.33 -9.63
C VAL A 609 -36.30 -0.35 -9.36
N ALA A 610 -35.33 -0.04 -10.20
CA ALA A 610 -33.94 -0.43 -10.00
C ALA A 610 -33.16 0.73 -9.36
N LYS A 611 -32.51 0.48 -8.21
CA LYS A 611 -31.79 1.50 -7.39
C LYS A 611 -30.39 1.03 -7.06
N ASP A 612 -29.50 1.99 -6.89
CA ASP A 612 -28.22 1.71 -6.26
C ASP A 612 -28.35 1.77 -4.74
N GLY A 613 -27.95 0.72 -4.06
CA GLY A 613 -28.12 0.58 -2.63
C GLY A 613 -26.86 0.25 -1.89
N ARG A 614 -26.88 0.42 -0.59
CA ARG A 614 -25.79 0.15 0.36
C ARG A 614 -25.09 -1.21 0.19
N TYR A 615 -25.75 -2.21 -0.36
CA TYR A 615 -25.23 -3.55 -0.59
C TYR A 615 -24.96 -3.83 -2.08
N GLY A 616 -24.96 -2.79 -2.89
CA GLY A 616 -24.90 -2.81 -4.36
C GLY A 616 -26.26 -2.62 -5.00
N PRO A 617 -26.33 -2.65 -6.33
CA PRO A 617 -27.56 -2.43 -7.06
C PRO A 617 -28.63 -3.46 -6.73
N TYR A 618 -29.86 -3.01 -6.60
CA TYR A 618 -31.01 -3.83 -6.25
C TYR A 618 -32.28 -3.35 -6.95
N VAL A 619 -33.26 -4.25 -7.05
CA VAL A 619 -34.62 -3.94 -7.48
C VAL A 619 -35.56 -3.96 -6.28
N THR A 620 -36.54 -3.08 -6.29
CA THR A 620 -37.52 -2.95 -5.21
C THR A 620 -38.88 -2.56 -5.75
N GLU A 621 -39.89 -2.99 -5.03
CA GLU A 621 -41.29 -2.62 -5.21
C GLU A 621 -41.54 -1.27 -4.53
N VAL A 622 -42.24 -0.36 -5.19
CA VAL A 622 -42.74 0.90 -4.63
C VAL A 622 -44.17 0.68 -4.13
N LEU A 623 -44.31 0.70 -2.83
CA LEU A 623 -45.67 0.59 -2.22
C LEU A 623 -46.35 1.94 -2.34
N PRO A 624 -47.68 2.00 -2.65
CA PRO A 624 -48.43 3.24 -2.61
C PRO A 624 -48.41 3.84 -1.19
N GLU A 625 -48.25 5.15 -1.10
CA GLU A 625 -48.38 5.85 0.17
C GLU A 625 -49.77 5.56 0.74
N PRO A 626 -49.86 5.22 2.05
CA PRO A 626 -51.16 5.08 2.65
C PRO A 626 -51.89 6.41 2.53
N ALA A 627 -53.06 6.40 1.87
CA ALA A 627 -53.91 7.57 1.73
C ALA A 627 -54.12 8.22 3.10
N ALA A 628 -53.76 9.49 3.22
CA ALA A 628 -54.05 10.27 4.40
C ALA A 628 -55.59 10.31 4.55
N GLU A 629 -56.13 9.65 5.56
CA GLU A 629 -57.52 9.83 5.92
C GLU A 629 -57.72 11.28 6.37
N ASP A 630 -58.34 12.08 5.52
CA ASP A 630 -58.91 13.38 5.87
C ASP A 630 -59.98 13.15 6.92
N GLY A 631 -59.70 13.47 8.15
CA GLY A 631 -60.60 13.34 9.27
C GLY A 631 -60.40 14.43 10.32
N ALA A 632 -60.99 15.58 10.04
CA ALA A 632 -61.61 16.57 10.96
C ALA A 632 -60.92 16.88 12.31
N GLY A 633 -60.48 18.07 12.40
CA GLY A 633 -60.86 19.14 13.32
C GLY A 633 -60.59 19.06 14.81
N THR A 634 -59.67 19.95 15.28
CA THR A 634 -59.71 20.80 16.44
C THR A 634 -59.45 20.23 17.86
N PRO A 635 -59.04 21.08 18.80
CA PRO A 635 -58.17 22.27 18.74
C PRO A 635 -57.02 22.22 19.77
N ALA A 636 -56.17 23.24 19.64
CA ALA A 636 -55.08 23.58 20.56
C ALA A 636 -55.55 23.71 22.05
N ARG A 637 -54.69 23.32 22.96
CA ARG A 637 -54.59 23.95 24.28
C ARG A 637 -53.16 23.98 24.76
N ASP A 638 -52.71 25.22 24.94
CA ASP A 638 -51.55 25.62 25.72
C ASP A 638 -51.57 25.07 27.13
N ALA A 639 -50.44 24.80 27.68
CA ALA A 639 -50.05 25.28 29.02
C ALA A 639 -48.70 24.68 29.49
N GLN A 640 -47.78 25.55 29.58
CA GLN A 640 -46.75 25.82 30.59
C GLN A 640 -46.77 24.91 31.85
N GLY A 641 -45.53 24.60 32.28
CA GLY A 641 -45.22 24.76 33.73
C GLY A 641 -44.61 23.60 34.45
N ALA A 642 -43.32 23.78 34.69
CA ALA A 642 -42.69 23.61 36.00
C ALA A 642 -42.66 22.22 36.73
N GLY A 643 -41.43 21.73 36.89
CA GLY A 643 -40.87 21.66 38.25
C GLY A 643 -40.89 20.32 38.98
N SER A 644 -39.69 19.94 39.35
CA SER A 644 -39.31 19.47 40.69
C SER A 644 -39.40 17.98 41.06
N THR A 645 -38.17 17.47 41.22
CA THR A 645 -37.66 16.70 42.37
C THR A 645 -38.36 15.43 42.89
N GLY A 646 -37.54 14.43 43.12
CA GLY A 646 -37.70 13.56 44.30
C GLY A 646 -37.48 12.06 44.09
N ARG A 647 -36.29 11.64 44.17
CA ARG A 647 -35.71 10.57 44.98
C ARG A 647 -36.74 9.70 45.77
N THR A 648 -36.69 8.38 45.65
CA THR A 648 -36.32 7.46 46.75
C THR A 648 -36.27 5.99 46.30
N LYS A 649 -35.31 5.29 46.88
CA LYS A 649 -35.09 3.85 46.84
C LYS A 649 -36.22 3.11 47.62
N SER A 650 -36.56 1.89 47.22
CA SER A 650 -36.72 0.81 48.21
C SER A 650 -36.62 -0.57 47.54
N THR A 651 -35.96 -1.43 48.25
CA THR A 651 -35.70 -2.85 48.12
C THR A 651 -36.95 -3.72 48.39
N GLY A 652 -37.02 -4.91 47.83
CA GLY A 652 -37.68 -6.05 48.44
C GLY A 652 -38.41 -7.01 47.51
N ALA A 653 -37.81 -8.11 47.30
CA ALA A 653 -38.15 -9.54 47.32
C ALA A 653 -39.49 -10.08 46.82
N THR A 654 -39.33 -11.20 46.09
CA THR A 654 -40.15 -12.45 46.05
C THR A 654 -41.50 -12.50 45.36
N GLY A 655 -41.51 -13.27 44.28
CA GLY A 655 -42.41 -14.42 44.16
C GLY A 655 -43.68 -14.27 43.31
N THR A 656 -43.81 -15.22 42.41
CA THR A 656 -45.02 -15.84 41.84
C THR A 656 -45.51 -15.38 40.47
N THR A 657 -45.47 -16.35 39.62
CA THR A 657 -46.25 -16.63 38.40
C THR A 657 -47.44 -15.70 38.10
N GLY A 658 -47.32 -14.99 36.97
CA GLY A 658 -48.43 -14.22 36.39
C GLY A 658 -48.34 -14.21 34.87
N ALA A 659 -49.25 -14.87 34.21
CA ALA A 659 -49.42 -14.92 32.77
C ALA A 659 -49.46 -13.50 32.15
N LYS A 660 -48.46 -13.14 31.36
CA LYS A 660 -48.48 -11.91 30.57
C LYS A 660 -49.47 -12.06 29.43
N ARG A 661 -50.58 -11.35 29.51
CA ARG A 661 -51.47 -11.03 28.38
C ARG A 661 -50.63 -10.46 27.26
N ARG A 662 -50.63 -11.13 26.09
CA ARG A 662 -50.12 -10.62 24.84
C ARG A 662 -50.92 -9.38 24.45
N GLY A 663 -50.32 -8.19 24.62
CA GLY A 663 -50.81 -7.00 23.97
C GLY A 663 -50.77 -7.20 22.45
N ALA A 664 -51.86 -6.88 21.77
CA ALA A 664 -51.99 -6.92 20.32
C ALA A 664 -50.86 -6.10 19.70
N ARG A 665 -49.99 -6.76 18.95
CA ARG A 665 -49.01 -6.09 18.10
C ARG A 665 -49.80 -5.35 17.01
N LYS A 666 -49.68 -4.02 16.98
CA LYS A 666 -50.02 -3.21 15.80
C LYS A 666 -49.46 -3.90 14.58
N ALA A 667 -50.27 -4.22 13.59
CA ALA A 667 -49.82 -4.82 12.34
C ALA A 667 -48.73 -3.92 11.74
N ALA A 668 -47.54 -4.48 11.53
CA ALA A 668 -46.45 -3.76 10.87
C ALA A 668 -46.88 -3.48 9.42
N ALA A 669 -46.68 -2.27 8.96
CA ALA A 669 -46.91 -1.90 7.55
C ALA A 669 -46.20 -2.93 6.62
N PRO A 670 -46.81 -3.27 5.50
CA PRO A 670 -46.19 -4.19 4.53
C PRO A 670 -44.83 -3.61 4.07
N LYS A 671 -43.80 -4.46 4.09
CA LYS A 671 -42.45 -4.07 3.62
C LYS A 671 -42.37 -4.36 2.13
N PRO A 672 -41.78 -3.44 1.33
CA PRO A 672 -41.55 -3.69 -0.10
C PRO A 672 -40.68 -4.91 -0.30
N ARG A 673 -40.96 -5.71 -1.33
CA ARG A 673 -40.09 -6.77 -1.77
C ARG A 673 -38.81 -6.14 -2.37
N THR A 674 -37.67 -6.67 -2.04
CA THR A 674 -36.37 -6.18 -2.51
C THR A 674 -35.45 -7.34 -2.85
N ALA A 675 -34.69 -7.22 -3.95
CA ALA A 675 -33.70 -8.23 -4.34
C ALA A 675 -32.46 -7.56 -4.92
N SER A 676 -31.26 -8.03 -4.51
CA SER A 676 -29.99 -7.55 -5.10
C SER A 676 -29.82 -8.08 -6.50
N LEU A 677 -29.28 -7.25 -7.40
CA LEU A 677 -28.88 -7.67 -8.73
C LEU A 677 -27.74 -8.69 -8.65
N PHE A 678 -27.68 -9.58 -9.63
CA PHE A 678 -26.52 -10.46 -9.80
C PHE A 678 -25.29 -9.66 -10.28
N LYS A 679 -24.11 -10.22 -10.10
CA LYS A 679 -22.87 -9.59 -10.58
C LYS A 679 -22.80 -9.46 -12.09
N SER A 680 -23.53 -10.29 -12.80
CA SER A 680 -23.66 -10.29 -14.26
C SER A 680 -24.65 -9.24 -14.78
N MET A 681 -25.43 -8.60 -13.91
CA MET A 681 -26.47 -7.62 -14.26
C MET A 681 -26.00 -6.21 -13.96
N ASP A 682 -26.37 -5.28 -14.84
CA ASP A 682 -26.09 -3.86 -14.69
C ASP A 682 -27.38 -3.06 -14.43
N LEU A 683 -27.29 -2.05 -13.57
CA LEU A 683 -28.43 -1.20 -13.18
C LEU A 683 -29.08 -0.51 -14.38
N SER A 684 -28.28 -0.16 -15.38
CA SER A 684 -28.75 0.53 -16.59
C SER A 684 -29.48 -0.37 -17.57
N THR A 685 -29.23 -1.69 -17.54
CA THR A 685 -29.72 -2.66 -18.53
C THR A 685 -30.73 -3.67 -18.00
N VAL A 686 -30.89 -3.80 -16.66
CA VAL A 686 -31.86 -4.75 -16.07
C VAL A 686 -33.27 -4.49 -16.57
N THR A 687 -33.99 -5.55 -16.98
CA THR A 687 -35.37 -5.50 -17.48
C THR A 687 -36.39 -5.78 -16.37
N LEU A 688 -37.66 -5.46 -16.63
CA LEU A 688 -38.77 -5.76 -15.70
C LEU A 688 -38.87 -7.26 -15.41
N ASP A 689 -38.75 -8.10 -16.44
CA ASP A 689 -38.85 -9.55 -16.28
C ASP A 689 -37.74 -10.10 -15.36
N GLN A 690 -36.52 -9.65 -15.58
CA GLN A 690 -35.37 -9.99 -14.73
C GLN A 690 -35.57 -9.52 -13.28
N ALA A 691 -36.16 -8.33 -13.09
CA ALA A 691 -36.47 -7.80 -11.77
C ALA A 691 -37.54 -8.62 -11.05
N LEU A 692 -38.59 -9.03 -11.76
CA LEU A 692 -39.66 -9.88 -11.21
C LEU A 692 -39.12 -11.27 -10.83
N ASP A 693 -38.24 -11.83 -11.65
CA ASP A 693 -37.53 -13.08 -11.34
C ASP A 693 -36.74 -12.97 -10.06
N LEU A 694 -35.96 -11.90 -9.91
CA LEU A 694 -35.18 -11.63 -8.69
C LEU A 694 -36.08 -11.44 -7.47
N LEU A 695 -37.20 -10.73 -7.60
CA LEU A 695 -38.18 -10.49 -6.53
C LEU A 695 -38.97 -11.75 -6.15
N SER A 696 -38.97 -12.80 -7.01
CA SER A 696 -39.57 -14.11 -6.70
C SER A 696 -38.74 -14.93 -5.71
N LEU A 697 -37.47 -14.55 -5.48
CA LEU A 697 -36.58 -15.25 -4.55
C LEU A 697 -36.87 -14.85 -3.08
N PRO A 698 -36.84 -15.77 -2.13
CA PRO A 698 -36.57 -17.22 -2.28
C PRO A 698 -37.70 -18.02 -2.91
N ARG A 699 -37.42 -18.73 -4.01
CA ARG A 699 -38.41 -19.56 -4.73
C ARG A 699 -38.51 -20.92 -4.08
N VAL A 700 -39.71 -21.41 -3.86
CA VAL A 700 -39.98 -22.81 -3.44
C VAL A 700 -39.81 -23.71 -4.65
N VAL A 701 -38.81 -24.58 -4.61
CA VAL A 701 -38.54 -25.57 -5.67
C VAL A 701 -39.49 -26.76 -5.57
N GLY A 702 -39.83 -27.17 -4.33
CA GLY A 702 -40.72 -28.28 -4.05
C GLY A 702 -40.53 -28.80 -2.62
N ARG A 703 -41.12 -29.94 -2.32
CA ARG A 703 -41.02 -30.64 -1.01
C ARG A 703 -40.36 -31.99 -1.17
N ASP A 704 -39.56 -32.35 -0.19
CA ASP A 704 -39.01 -33.71 -0.14
C ASP A 704 -40.04 -34.75 0.38
N ALA A 705 -39.60 -36.03 0.47
CA ALA A 705 -40.44 -37.12 0.95
C ALA A 705 -40.90 -36.94 2.42
N GLU A 706 -40.16 -36.14 3.20
CA GLU A 706 -40.47 -35.79 4.60
C GLU A 706 -41.34 -34.52 4.71
N GLY A 707 -41.80 -33.96 3.59
CA GLY A 707 -42.61 -32.73 3.57
C GLY A 707 -41.89 -31.44 3.85
N VAL A 708 -40.54 -31.44 3.84
CA VAL A 708 -39.71 -30.26 4.09
C VAL A 708 -39.55 -29.46 2.80
N ASP A 709 -39.82 -28.14 2.86
CA ASP A 709 -39.67 -27.27 1.70
C ASP A 709 -38.18 -27.12 1.31
N ILE A 710 -37.93 -27.29 0.01
CA ILE A 710 -36.65 -26.97 -0.62
C ILE A 710 -36.79 -25.63 -1.33
N THR A 711 -35.96 -24.65 -0.94
CA THR A 711 -36.04 -23.28 -1.46
C THR A 711 -34.72 -22.86 -2.11
N ALA A 712 -34.81 -22.13 -3.23
CA ALA A 712 -33.69 -21.53 -3.93
C ALA A 712 -33.48 -20.09 -3.47
N HIS A 713 -32.23 -19.76 -3.13
CA HIS A 713 -31.84 -18.49 -2.55
C HIS A 713 -30.64 -17.87 -3.26
N ASN A 714 -30.66 -16.57 -3.46
CA ASN A 714 -29.46 -15.79 -3.74
C ASN A 714 -28.78 -15.36 -2.43
N GLY A 715 -27.57 -15.82 -2.18
CA GLY A 715 -26.84 -15.55 -0.96
C GLY A 715 -25.54 -14.80 -1.15
N ARG A 716 -25.01 -14.22 -0.09
CA ARG A 716 -23.72 -13.49 -0.08
C ARG A 716 -22.55 -14.24 -0.75
N TYR A 717 -22.64 -15.56 -0.84
CA TYR A 717 -21.58 -16.43 -1.38
C TYR A 717 -21.98 -17.09 -2.70
N GLY A 718 -23.04 -16.61 -3.32
CA GLY A 718 -23.60 -17.14 -4.56
C GLY A 718 -24.90 -17.88 -4.36
N PRO A 719 -25.46 -18.45 -5.46
CA PRO A 719 -26.73 -19.16 -5.49
C PRO A 719 -26.68 -20.47 -4.69
N TYR A 720 -27.75 -20.79 -3.97
CA TYR A 720 -27.82 -22.00 -3.19
C TYR A 720 -29.25 -22.47 -2.94
N LEU A 721 -29.38 -23.78 -2.76
CA LEU A 721 -30.60 -24.43 -2.27
C LEU A 721 -30.55 -24.60 -0.75
N LYS A 722 -31.70 -24.43 -0.10
CA LYS A 722 -31.88 -24.64 1.34
C LYS A 722 -33.00 -25.64 1.60
N LYS A 723 -32.69 -26.64 2.47
CA LYS A 723 -33.65 -27.62 3.03
C LYS A 723 -33.48 -27.60 4.55
N GLY A 724 -34.43 -26.99 5.27
CA GLY A 724 -34.34 -26.82 6.72
C GLY A 724 -33.04 -26.06 7.13
N THR A 725 -32.12 -26.75 7.81
CA THR A 725 -30.82 -26.22 8.22
C THR A 725 -29.68 -26.57 7.23
N ASP A 726 -29.94 -27.45 6.25
CA ASP A 726 -28.94 -27.87 5.25
C ASP A 726 -28.98 -26.95 4.01
N SER A 727 -27.86 -26.84 3.32
CA SER A 727 -27.73 -26.03 2.11
C SER A 727 -26.78 -26.65 1.11
N ARG A 728 -27.05 -26.45 -0.20
CA ARG A 728 -26.19 -26.85 -1.33
C ARG A 728 -26.02 -25.65 -2.26
N SER A 729 -24.79 -25.41 -2.71
CA SER A 729 -24.52 -24.36 -3.71
C SER A 729 -24.99 -24.87 -5.08
N LEU A 730 -25.53 -23.96 -5.86
CA LEU A 730 -25.79 -24.11 -7.28
C LEU A 730 -24.57 -23.69 -8.08
N ASP A 731 -24.46 -24.15 -9.30
CA ASP A 731 -23.26 -23.90 -10.13
C ASP A 731 -23.35 -22.56 -10.90
N SER A 732 -24.58 -22.07 -11.20
CA SER A 732 -24.81 -20.77 -11.85
C SER A 732 -25.96 -19.98 -11.23
N GLU A 733 -26.04 -18.68 -11.50
CA GLU A 733 -27.13 -17.80 -11.06
C GLU A 733 -28.45 -18.13 -11.78
N GLU A 734 -28.39 -18.57 -13.04
CA GLU A 734 -29.54 -18.96 -13.85
C GLU A 734 -30.23 -20.24 -13.31
N GLU A 735 -29.43 -21.14 -12.68
CA GLU A 735 -29.95 -22.35 -12.08
C GLU A 735 -30.93 -22.08 -10.93
N LEU A 736 -30.91 -20.87 -10.33
CA LEU A 736 -31.90 -20.44 -9.31
C LEU A 736 -33.33 -20.47 -9.80
N PHE A 737 -33.54 -20.18 -11.08
CA PHE A 737 -34.87 -20.08 -11.68
C PHE A 737 -35.26 -21.39 -12.38
N THR A 738 -34.29 -22.17 -12.84
CA THR A 738 -34.51 -23.37 -13.66
C THR A 738 -34.44 -24.69 -12.89
N VAL A 739 -33.81 -24.70 -11.69
CA VAL A 739 -33.64 -25.91 -10.90
C VAL A 739 -34.98 -26.60 -10.61
N THR A 740 -35.06 -27.90 -10.94
CA THR A 740 -36.20 -28.78 -10.67
C THR A 740 -36.06 -29.46 -9.31
N LEU A 741 -37.18 -30.01 -8.79
CA LEU A 741 -37.18 -30.78 -7.54
C LEU A 741 -36.23 -31.97 -7.58
N ASP A 742 -36.26 -32.73 -8.69
CA ASP A 742 -35.40 -33.92 -8.87
C ASP A 742 -33.92 -33.53 -8.79
N ARG A 743 -33.54 -32.47 -9.50
CA ARG A 743 -32.17 -31.95 -9.46
C ARG A 743 -31.77 -31.45 -8.06
N ALA A 744 -32.68 -30.83 -7.37
CA ALA A 744 -32.47 -30.41 -5.99
C ALA A 744 -32.27 -31.60 -5.04
N LEU A 745 -33.08 -32.64 -5.15
CA LEU A 745 -32.96 -33.88 -4.37
C LEU A 745 -31.64 -34.59 -4.65
N GLU A 746 -31.20 -34.68 -5.92
CA GLU A 746 -29.87 -35.18 -6.30
C GLU A 746 -28.74 -34.42 -5.60
N LEU A 747 -28.81 -33.09 -5.60
CA LEU A 747 -27.80 -32.24 -4.95
C LEU A 747 -27.76 -32.45 -3.43
N PHE A 748 -28.91 -32.66 -2.78
CA PHE A 748 -28.96 -32.98 -1.35
C PHE A 748 -28.51 -34.39 -1.03
N ALA A 749 -28.65 -35.35 -1.93
CA ALA A 749 -28.15 -36.73 -1.79
C ALA A 749 -26.60 -36.78 -1.84
N GLN A 750 -25.96 -35.80 -2.50
CA GLN A 750 -24.52 -35.73 -2.54
C GLN A 750 -23.91 -35.24 -1.20
N PRO A 751 -22.71 -35.72 -0.82
CA PRO A 751 -22.04 -35.27 0.40
C PRO A 751 -21.73 -33.78 0.32
N LYS A 752 -21.92 -33.07 1.44
CA LYS A 752 -21.71 -31.63 1.55
C LYS A 752 -20.29 -31.25 1.15
N ARG A 753 -20.12 -30.39 0.13
CA ARG A 753 -18.82 -29.89 -0.34
C ARG A 753 -18.20 -29.02 0.75
N ARG A 754 -16.92 -29.25 1.09
CA ARG A 754 -16.19 -28.44 2.05
C ARG A 754 -15.76 -27.13 1.39
N ARG A 755 -15.83 -26.04 2.14
CA ARG A 755 -15.42 -24.69 1.73
C ARG A 755 -14.01 -24.69 1.12
N GLY A 756 -13.87 -24.28 -0.15
CA GLY A 756 -12.59 -24.22 -0.87
C GLY A 756 -12.31 -25.33 -1.89
N GLN A 757 -13.22 -26.29 -2.09
CA GLN A 757 -13.17 -27.18 -3.24
C GLN A 757 -13.96 -26.54 -4.38
N ALA A 758 -13.24 -26.06 -5.40
CA ALA A 758 -13.83 -25.71 -6.68
C ALA A 758 -14.57 -26.93 -7.25
N ALA A 759 -15.69 -26.71 -7.90
CA ALA A 759 -16.37 -27.74 -8.66
C ALA A 759 -15.34 -28.42 -9.58
N ALA A 760 -15.30 -29.74 -9.59
CA ALA A 760 -14.53 -30.47 -10.60
C ALA A 760 -15.17 -30.11 -11.94
N ARG A 761 -14.59 -29.19 -12.70
CA ARG A 761 -14.95 -28.99 -14.11
C ARG A 761 -14.80 -30.34 -14.81
N GLY A 762 -15.75 -30.69 -15.64
CA GLY A 762 -15.64 -31.88 -16.50
C GLY A 762 -14.32 -31.84 -17.27
N PRO A 763 -13.87 -32.95 -17.85
CA PRO A 763 -12.69 -33.00 -18.67
C PRO A 763 -12.84 -31.99 -19.83
N LEU A 764 -11.78 -31.19 -20.06
CA LEU A 764 -11.71 -30.28 -21.20
C LEU A 764 -11.74 -31.07 -22.52
N ARG A 765 -11.13 -32.27 -22.52
CA ARG A 765 -11.03 -33.16 -23.65
C ARG A 765 -10.69 -34.56 -23.18
N GLU A 766 -11.26 -35.57 -23.85
CA GLU A 766 -10.91 -36.98 -23.69
C GLU A 766 -9.93 -37.39 -24.79
N LEU A 767 -8.85 -38.08 -24.43
CA LEU A 767 -7.75 -38.44 -25.31
C LEU A 767 -7.69 -39.96 -25.61
N GLY A 768 -8.70 -40.72 -25.16
CA GLY A 768 -8.74 -42.16 -25.33
C GLY A 768 -8.10 -42.93 -24.17
N THR A 769 -7.77 -44.18 -24.40
CA THR A 769 -7.20 -45.08 -23.39
C THR A 769 -5.70 -45.27 -23.60
N ASP A 770 -4.92 -45.01 -22.56
CA ASP A 770 -3.47 -45.21 -22.59
C ASP A 770 -3.13 -46.69 -22.76
N PRO A 771 -2.38 -47.05 -23.80
CA PRO A 771 -2.07 -48.48 -24.11
C PRO A 771 -1.25 -49.18 -23.03
N GLU A 772 -0.44 -48.42 -22.27
CA GLU A 772 0.44 -48.98 -21.23
C GLU A 772 -0.30 -49.25 -19.92
N SER A 773 -1.19 -48.30 -19.53
CA SER A 773 -1.89 -48.40 -18.25
C SER A 773 -3.33 -48.96 -18.36
N GLY A 774 -3.90 -49.05 -19.57
CA GLY A 774 -5.28 -49.45 -19.79
C GLY A 774 -6.35 -48.49 -19.26
N ARG A 775 -5.99 -47.26 -18.96
CA ARG A 775 -6.86 -46.25 -18.31
C ARG A 775 -7.24 -45.14 -19.26
N PRO A 776 -8.45 -44.56 -19.11
CA PRO A 776 -8.85 -43.42 -19.90
C PRO A 776 -8.03 -42.19 -19.50
N VAL A 777 -7.50 -41.48 -20.49
CA VAL A 777 -6.73 -40.25 -20.32
C VAL A 777 -7.56 -39.06 -20.75
N VAL A 778 -7.62 -38.07 -19.86
CA VAL A 778 -8.37 -36.82 -20.07
C VAL A 778 -7.54 -35.60 -19.76
N ILE A 779 -7.84 -34.49 -20.43
CA ILE A 779 -7.31 -33.17 -20.09
C ILE A 779 -8.29 -32.51 -19.12
N LYS A 780 -7.79 -32.04 -17.99
CA LYS A 780 -8.57 -31.29 -17.02
C LYS A 780 -7.91 -29.92 -16.75
N ASP A 781 -8.77 -28.94 -16.48
CA ASP A 781 -8.28 -27.62 -16.00
C ASP A 781 -7.95 -27.72 -14.51
N GLY A 782 -6.76 -27.26 -14.14
CA GLY A 782 -6.24 -27.30 -12.78
C GLY A 782 -5.75 -25.95 -12.29
N ARG A 783 -5.56 -25.83 -10.98
CA ARG A 783 -5.05 -24.61 -10.32
C ARG A 783 -3.74 -24.08 -10.92
N PHE A 784 -2.97 -24.94 -11.58
CA PHE A 784 -1.67 -24.61 -12.17
C PHE A 784 -1.69 -24.70 -13.70
N GLY A 785 -2.88 -24.65 -14.30
CA GLY A 785 -3.11 -24.79 -15.74
C GLY A 785 -3.60 -26.18 -16.15
N PRO A 786 -3.90 -26.40 -17.45
CA PRO A 786 -4.37 -27.66 -17.98
C PRO A 786 -3.38 -28.79 -17.72
N TYR A 787 -3.90 -30.00 -17.44
CA TYR A 787 -3.07 -31.17 -17.15
C TYR A 787 -3.71 -32.46 -17.68
N PHE A 788 -2.87 -33.41 -18.08
CA PHE A 788 -3.28 -34.80 -18.43
C PHE A 788 -3.46 -35.62 -17.15
N THR A 789 -4.47 -36.49 -17.12
CA THR A 789 -4.66 -37.46 -16.04
C THR A 789 -5.24 -38.76 -16.54
N ASP A 790 -4.71 -39.87 -16.03
CA ASP A 790 -5.25 -41.22 -16.15
C ASP A 790 -6.05 -41.64 -14.90
N GLY A 791 -6.44 -40.66 -14.06
CA GLY A 791 -7.09 -40.87 -12.76
C GLY A 791 -6.14 -41.17 -11.60
N VAL A 792 -4.89 -41.52 -11.85
CA VAL A 792 -3.85 -41.82 -10.83
C VAL A 792 -2.64 -40.90 -10.99
N THR A 793 -2.16 -40.70 -12.20
CA THR A 793 -1.01 -39.89 -12.54
C THR A 793 -1.48 -38.57 -13.17
N ASN A 794 -0.93 -37.46 -12.74
CA ASN A 794 -1.23 -36.13 -13.27
C ASN A 794 0.03 -35.49 -13.81
N VAL A 795 -0.03 -34.93 -15.03
CA VAL A 795 1.07 -34.23 -15.68
C VAL A 795 0.55 -32.94 -16.29
N THR A 796 1.11 -31.78 -15.86
CA THR A 796 0.76 -30.47 -16.44
C THR A 796 1.28 -30.39 -17.87
N LEU A 797 0.49 -29.81 -18.80
CA LEU A 797 0.88 -29.55 -20.17
C LEU A 797 2.17 -28.72 -20.20
N ARG A 798 3.09 -29.04 -21.11
CA ARG A 798 4.34 -28.28 -21.25
C ARG A 798 4.09 -27.00 -22.06
N ARG A 799 5.02 -26.05 -21.92
CA ARG A 799 4.96 -24.78 -22.67
C ARG A 799 5.11 -25.06 -24.15
N GLY A 800 4.02 -24.96 -24.89
CA GLY A 800 3.92 -25.31 -26.32
C GLY A 800 2.87 -26.38 -26.62
N ASP A 801 2.36 -27.10 -25.63
CA ASP A 801 1.25 -28.04 -25.79
C ASP A 801 -0.08 -27.28 -25.63
N ASP A 802 -0.89 -27.23 -26.68
CA ASP A 802 -2.23 -26.62 -26.64
C ASP A 802 -3.27 -27.69 -26.28
N PRO A 803 -4.12 -27.49 -25.27
CA PRO A 803 -5.17 -28.43 -24.86
C PRO A 803 -6.12 -28.86 -26.01
N ALA A 804 -6.33 -27.95 -26.99
CA ALA A 804 -7.22 -28.18 -28.11
C ALA A 804 -6.63 -29.09 -29.19
N THR A 805 -5.31 -29.02 -29.41
CA THR A 805 -4.63 -29.67 -30.56
C THR A 805 -3.68 -30.80 -30.18
N VAL A 806 -3.32 -30.96 -28.90
CA VAL A 806 -2.37 -31.96 -28.41
C VAL A 806 -2.87 -33.38 -28.73
N THR A 807 -1.95 -34.25 -29.20
CA THR A 807 -2.28 -35.61 -29.61
C THR A 807 -2.35 -36.59 -28.41
N PRO A 808 -3.13 -37.68 -28.52
CA PRO A 808 -3.20 -38.69 -27.44
C PRO A 808 -1.83 -39.31 -27.12
N GLU A 809 -1.02 -39.59 -28.16
CA GLU A 809 0.31 -40.19 -28.04
C GLU A 809 1.21 -39.34 -27.17
N ARG A 810 1.15 -38.02 -27.35
CA ARG A 810 1.93 -37.05 -26.56
C ARG A 810 1.52 -37.09 -25.08
N ALA A 811 0.25 -37.25 -24.80
CA ALA A 811 -0.25 -37.39 -23.44
C ALA A 811 0.23 -38.68 -22.78
N TYR A 812 0.17 -39.81 -23.53
CA TYR A 812 0.63 -41.13 -23.06
C TYR A 812 2.13 -41.10 -22.74
N GLU A 813 2.95 -40.54 -23.63
CA GLU A 813 4.40 -40.36 -23.44
C GLU A 813 4.70 -39.62 -22.13
N LEU A 814 4.06 -38.51 -21.92
CA LEU A 814 4.29 -37.67 -20.74
C LEU A 814 3.80 -38.33 -19.43
N LEU A 815 2.72 -39.08 -19.48
CA LEU A 815 2.22 -39.90 -18.37
C LEU A 815 3.16 -41.05 -18.06
N ALA A 816 3.68 -41.78 -19.08
CA ALA A 816 4.68 -42.84 -18.94
C ALA A 816 5.99 -42.30 -18.36
N GLU A 817 6.49 -41.16 -18.85
CA GLU A 817 7.69 -40.48 -18.30
C GLU A 817 7.52 -40.13 -16.79
N LYS A 818 6.33 -39.69 -16.41
CA LYS A 818 6.01 -39.38 -15.02
C LYS A 818 5.91 -40.63 -14.14
N ARG A 819 5.35 -41.71 -14.65
CA ARG A 819 5.26 -43.02 -13.94
C ARG A 819 6.65 -43.62 -13.73
N ALA A 820 7.53 -43.54 -14.73
CA ALA A 820 8.91 -44.00 -14.65
C ALA A 820 9.77 -43.25 -13.60
N LYS A 821 9.46 -41.99 -13.34
CA LYS A 821 10.13 -41.17 -12.29
C LYS A 821 9.68 -41.51 -10.86
N GLY A 822 8.70 -42.38 -10.66
CA GLY A 822 8.19 -42.86 -9.38
C GLY A 822 7.44 -41.82 -8.53
N PRO A 823 6.70 -42.23 -7.50
CA PRO A 823 5.91 -41.31 -6.67
C PRO A 823 6.84 -40.48 -5.78
N VAL A 824 6.73 -39.17 -5.89
CA VAL A 824 7.34 -38.23 -4.94
C VAL A 824 6.80 -38.54 -3.54
N LYS A 825 7.66 -38.95 -2.62
CA LYS A 825 7.29 -39.20 -1.23
C LYS A 825 6.63 -37.97 -0.62
N LYS A 826 5.32 -37.98 -0.46
CA LYS A 826 4.58 -36.96 0.28
C LYS A 826 5.00 -37.03 1.74
N ARG A 827 5.67 -35.98 2.21
CA ARG A 827 5.92 -35.73 3.64
C ARG A 827 4.57 -35.55 4.34
N THR A 828 4.09 -36.56 5.02
CA THR A 828 2.85 -36.55 5.80
C THR A 828 3.03 -35.59 6.99
N THR A 829 2.41 -34.44 6.92
CA THR A 829 2.18 -33.57 8.09
C THR A 829 1.12 -34.23 8.97
N ARG A 830 1.55 -34.72 10.11
CA ARG A 830 0.74 -35.31 11.16
C ARG A 830 -0.23 -34.25 11.73
N LYS A 831 -1.46 -34.30 11.29
CA LYS A 831 -2.55 -33.46 11.84
C LYS A 831 -2.92 -34.00 13.22
N LYS A 832 -2.65 -33.21 14.27
CA LYS A 832 -3.22 -33.41 15.60
C LYS A 832 -4.72 -33.10 15.52
N THR A 833 -5.55 -34.13 15.58
CA THR A 833 -6.98 -34.02 15.77
C THR A 833 -7.24 -33.75 17.25
N ALA A 834 -7.73 -32.56 17.56
CA ALA A 834 -8.31 -32.27 18.87
C ALA A 834 -9.73 -32.82 18.90
N LYS A 835 -9.93 -33.83 19.72
CA LYS A 835 -11.24 -34.41 20.04
C LYS A 835 -11.83 -33.63 21.23
N THR A 836 -12.87 -32.88 20.98
CA THR A 836 -13.69 -32.26 22.03
C THR A 836 -14.63 -33.31 22.57
N THR A 837 -14.44 -33.73 23.80
CA THR A 837 -15.40 -34.54 24.54
C THR A 837 -15.92 -33.72 25.73
N LYS A 838 -17.23 -33.55 25.73
CA LYS A 838 -18.00 -33.05 26.84
C LYS A 838 -17.97 -34.09 27.99
N THR A 839 -17.55 -33.68 29.16
CA THR A 839 -17.57 -34.55 30.35
C THR A 839 -18.68 -34.11 31.27
N THR A 840 -19.60 -35.01 31.51
CA THR A 840 -20.53 -35.00 32.63
C THR A 840 -19.83 -35.58 33.87
N ARG A 841 -20.07 -34.93 34.99
CA ARG A 841 -19.58 -35.21 36.33
C ARG A 841 -20.16 -36.50 36.87
N THR A 842 -19.34 -37.39 37.47
CA THR A 842 -19.74 -38.09 38.74
C THR A 842 -18.46 -38.60 39.43
N SER A 843 -18.49 -38.46 40.74
CA SER A 843 -17.49 -38.78 41.75
C SER A 843 -17.36 -40.29 42.05
N ALA A 844 -16.14 -40.72 42.43
CA ALA A 844 -15.83 -41.51 43.65
C ALA A 844 -14.41 -42.10 43.59
N LYS A 845 -13.61 -41.73 44.54
CA LYS A 845 -12.90 -42.39 45.62
C LYS A 845 -12.10 -43.68 45.37
N THR A 846 -10.85 -43.61 45.83
CA THR A 846 -10.02 -44.64 46.57
C THR A 846 -9.25 -45.66 45.71
N ALA A 847 -7.98 -45.78 45.86
CA ALA A 847 -7.02 -46.42 46.72
C ALA A 847 -5.78 -46.88 45.97
N LYS A 848 -4.62 -46.48 46.40
CA LYS A 848 -3.46 -47.24 46.97
C LYS A 848 -2.82 -48.42 46.23
N ALA A 849 -1.54 -48.28 46.07
CA ALA A 849 -0.46 -49.20 46.48
C ALA A 849 0.51 -49.66 45.33
N THR A 850 1.79 -49.28 45.58
CA THR A 850 2.99 -50.13 45.74
C THR A 850 3.31 -51.12 44.59
N ALA A 851 4.48 -51.23 44.10
CA ALA A 851 5.83 -51.38 44.57
C ALA A 851 6.80 -51.67 43.43
N LYS A 852 8.00 -51.19 43.53
CA LYS A 852 9.28 -51.84 43.70
C LYS A 852 9.97 -52.44 42.46
N LYS A 853 11.19 -51.86 42.26
CA LYS A 853 12.50 -52.59 42.17
C LYS A 853 12.76 -53.30 40.85
N THR A 854 13.96 -53.33 40.28
CA THR A 854 15.34 -53.39 40.73
C THR A 854 16.31 -53.22 39.55
N THR A 855 17.42 -52.59 39.74
CA THR A 855 18.85 -52.95 39.70
C THR A 855 19.43 -53.15 38.29
N ALA A 856 20.67 -52.84 37.97
CA ALA A 856 21.91 -52.49 38.58
C ALA A 856 22.91 -52.24 37.46
N ALA A 857 23.81 -51.44 37.67
CA ALA A 857 25.23 -51.47 37.92
C ALA A 857 26.04 -51.46 36.61
N ALA A 858 27.12 -50.86 36.48
CA ALA A 858 28.31 -50.43 37.14
C ALA A 858 29.30 -50.10 36.00
N GLU A 859 30.29 -49.39 36.04
CA GLU A 859 31.34 -48.96 36.91
C GLU A 859 32.42 -48.23 36.11
N LYS A 860 32.99 -47.22 36.71
CA LYS A 860 34.43 -46.88 36.89
C LYS A 860 35.18 -46.36 35.66
N SER A 861 36.08 -45.48 35.74
CA SER A 861 36.92 -44.80 36.82
C SER A 861 37.70 -43.72 36.07
N ALA A 862 38.09 -42.68 36.58
CA ALA A 862 38.84 -42.11 37.66
C ALA A 862 39.93 -41.14 37.16
N LYS A 863 39.98 -39.97 37.85
CA LYS A 863 41.20 -39.20 38.27
C LYS A 863 42.07 -38.56 37.19
N ALA A 864 42.51 -37.28 37.25
CA ALA A 864 42.98 -36.50 38.41
C ALA A 864 43.21 -35.04 37.98
N THR A 865 42.92 -34.10 38.85
CA THR A 865 43.52 -32.77 39.02
C THR A 865 44.92 -32.94 39.70
N PRO A 866 45.84 -31.97 39.70
CA PRO A 866 45.71 -30.63 40.17
C PRO A 866 46.73 -29.57 39.60
N GLY A 867 46.58 -28.29 39.99
CA GLY A 867 47.76 -27.45 40.30
C GLY A 867 47.72 -26.02 39.79
N ARG A 868 47.30 -25.12 40.68
CA ARG A 868 47.71 -23.71 40.70
C ARG A 868 49.09 -23.56 41.28
N PRO A 869 49.94 -22.53 41.01
CA PRO A 869 49.93 -21.35 41.87
C PRO A 869 50.24 -19.97 41.17
N LYS A 870 49.68 -18.97 41.68
CA LYS A 870 50.02 -17.65 42.30
C LYS A 870 51.39 -16.99 42.02
N ALA A 871 51.23 -15.65 41.88
CA ALA A 871 51.93 -14.49 42.45
C ALA A 871 52.72 -13.69 41.40
N ALA A 872 52.58 -12.41 41.27
CA ALA A 872 52.63 -11.18 42.01
C ALA A 872 53.67 -10.24 41.36
N GLY A 873 53.37 -8.94 41.43
CA GLY A 873 54.36 -7.86 41.35
C GLY A 873 54.06 -6.79 40.30
N ARG A 874 53.34 -5.77 40.62
CA ARG A 874 53.67 -4.42 41.10
C ARG A 874 54.42 -3.47 40.11
N ALA A 875 53.67 -2.41 39.70
CA ALA A 875 53.93 -0.96 39.87
C ALA A 875 54.88 -0.33 38.84
N THR A 876 54.60 0.78 38.23
CA THR A 876 54.48 2.17 38.59
C THR A 876 54.32 3.03 37.35
N LYS A 877 53.37 3.93 37.34
CA LYS A 877 53.44 5.41 37.36
C LYS A 877 54.15 6.18 36.23
N ALA A 878 53.44 7.03 35.57
CA ALA A 878 53.51 8.47 35.38
C ALA A 878 53.14 8.84 33.96
N ALA A 879 52.16 9.66 33.70
CA ALA A 879 51.91 11.08 33.84
C ALA A 879 52.29 11.86 32.59
N ALA A 880 51.27 12.63 32.14
CA ALA A 880 51.29 13.93 31.48
C ALA A 880 51.83 13.99 30.05
N GLU A 881 51.25 14.66 29.08
CA GLU A 881 50.65 15.98 29.01
C GLU A 881 50.02 16.19 27.62
N LYS A 882 48.98 16.94 27.54
CA LYS A 882 48.52 17.73 26.36
C LYS A 882 49.47 18.91 26.19
N PRO A 883 49.42 19.74 25.08
CA PRO A 883 48.41 19.98 24.08
C PRO A 883 48.93 20.29 22.63
N SER A 884 48.10 20.30 21.64
CA SER A 884 47.76 21.41 20.74
C SER A 884 46.68 20.98 19.76
#